data_052da823b726ad2be4c0d9e6efa6aabd
#
_entry.id   052da823b726ad2be4c0d9e6efa6aabd
#
_cell.length_a   1.000
_cell.length_b   1.000
_cell.length_c   1.000
_cell.angle_alpha   90.00
_cell.angle_beta   90.00
_cell.angle_gamma   90.00
#
_symmetry.space_group_name_H-M   'P 1'
#
loop_
_entity.id
_entity.type
_entity.pdbx_description
1 polymer ?
#
loop_
_entity_poly.entity_id
_entity_poly.type
_entity_poly.pdbx_seq_one_letter_code
_entity_poly.pdbx_strand_id
1 'polypeptide(L)'
;MKKLLALVLALVMSMSLVTISNAAFKDADKIDYKEAVDVMNAVGVFIGDEKGNFNAKENLTREQAAKIIAYLELGSKAADALVGGATFTDVASTRWSAGFVGYCAQAGVVAGYDGKFDPAGQLTALQFGKMLLVELGYDAKAAGMVGTDWAINTSKLMAKAKLMDKIDGSVNQVLTREKAAQMTLNALKAPTVEYTTKGSSISVNGAEINLGASEPTYVTNTIAKQQTISDATLTNNGGYTIELGEKLYTKLKLSSGAMDDFGRPIHIWTNDTKKIGEYAEDEDAKYTDSVKLGTIYADLGLSNSGIPAGNVTYYVDGEKTTFTKDIVKGSLDEVGGNGALTQVWYDSAKNTATITVINTYFAQIAAAYKASTTKDAYVLLASTGNTGLGSTYETDDAYAVDDYVLYTYSKMTGATGVKSMKLAEKVTGTLTGYVEGKSVVAGGTTYKINAVAASKATIGSSLTNAMNTTVDVYLGFYGDAVYVDAAAASDAYAAVIGSNSASGTGSLLGATKAELLFLDGTRKVVDVKSWGSAQLNDIVSYRINSDKEYILTQVASVNATETAGVLVTKGNTTMGNDKYNVGQNGPSYANGKTTFLIYNEATNTVESYVGIANVPTINLTDADDNCAVYVPNGSASAKVVFVAHDGDAVISGNSKSVFFIKGDKNGNPAVNHTEEFGDYYEYDAIIGGEITKIKMAATAANKITATIASQLTKDSKGVYSLVAGYYANDKITTGATDTSVKYVAADSSHQNDAVVNGTITLAGTPISVADKCEVFVISADGKTISATNVNAIQKDDNDKVWYKTNSDGEVTTIVIQTVDAAGSAGSSSEETYEWEVNANTLRVNLTYSSNTTSVSDVDVMNNAGYALQQAGYVVNEWGGSYTQSLTATLTSSGLTARAYKGNLDITFTIFMAKATA
;
A
#
# COMPACT_ATOMS: atom_id res chain seq x y z
N MET A 1 -16.66 22.29 2.34
CA MET A 1 -16.62 22.13 3.81
C MET A 1 -17.36 20.91 4.32
N LYS A 2 -18.65 20.66 4.05
CA LYS A 2 -19.35 19.46 4.56
C LYS A 2 -18.79 18.11 4.09
N LYS A 3 -18.21 18.00 2.89
CA LYS A 3 -17.57 16.76 2.39
C LYS A 3 -16.18 16.51 2.99
N LEU A 4 -15.46 17.58 3.33
CA LEU A 4 -14.16 17.47 4.02
C LEU A 4 -14.36 17.06 5.49
N LEU A 5 -15.43 17.59 6.13
CA LEU A 5 -15.79 17.24 7.50
C LEU A 5 -16.21 15.76 7.63
N ALA A 6 -16.90 15.21 6.61
CA ALA A 6 -17.29 13.79 6.59
C ALA A 6 -16.07 12.86 6.38
N LEU A 7 -15.08 13.29 5.59
CA LEU A 7 -13.82 12.53 5.40
C LEU A 7 -12.98 12.54 6.68
N VAL A 8 -12.93 13.66 7.38
CA VAL A 8 -12.23 13.80 8.68
C VAL A 8 -12.96 12.99 9.77
N LEU A 9 -14.29 12.93 9.74
CA LEU A 9 -15.06 12.13 10.70
C LEU A 9 -14.85 10.62 10.51
N ALA A 10 -14.76 10.15 9.26
CA ALA A 10 -14.45 8.75 8.95
C ALA A 10 -13.02 8.37 9.39
N LEU A 11 -12.06 9.29 9.24
CA LEU A 11 -10.67 9.06 9.65
C LEU A 11 -10.49 9.00 11.17
N VAL A 12 -11.33 9.71 11.92
CA VAL A 12 -11.29 9.73 13.40
C VAL A 12 -11.81 8.44 14.03
N MET A 13 -12.71 7.72 13.36
CA MET A 13 -13.19 6.42 13.83
C MET A 13 -12.17 5.28 13.68
N SER A 14 -11.16 5.44 12.82
CA SER A 14 -10.12 4.42 12.61
C SER A 14 -8.96 4.46 13.60
N MET A 15 -8.92 5.44 14.51
CA MET A 15 -7.87 5.53 15.54
C MET A 15 -8.17 4.72 16.81
N SER A 16 -8.95 3.64 16.71
CA SER A 16 -8.96 2.65 17.78
C SER A 16 -7.63 1.89 17.71
N LEU A 17 -6.78 2.10 18.70
CA LEU A 17 -5.55 1.33 18.89
C LEU A 17 -5.91 -0.16 19.00
N VAL A 18 -5.60 -0.89 17.94
CA VAL A 18 -5.68 -2.34 17.96
C VAL A 18 -4.30 -2.84 18.31
N THR A 19 -4.13 -3.25 19.56
CA THR A 19 -3.03 -4.12 19.90
C THR A 19 -3.34 -5.52 19.41
N ILE A 20 -2.73 -5.86 18.31
CA ILE A 20 -2.46 -7.20 17.78
C ILE A 20 -3.40 -8.32 18.22
N SER A 21 -4.28 -8.74 17.35
CA SER A 21 -4.76 -10.11 17.34
C SER A 21 -4.73 -10.68 15.93
N ASN A 22 -4.09 -11.84 15.83
CA ASN A 22 -4.16 -12.81 14.73
C ASN A 22 -4.59 -12.32 13.35
N ALA A 23 -3.65 -12.37 12.42
CA ALA A 23 -3.84 -12.18 10.98
C ALA A 23 -4.81 -11.04 10.64
N ALA A 24 -4.38 -9.82 10.87
CA ALA A 24 -5.10 -8.66 10.38
C ALA A 24 -5.29 -8.80 8.86
N PHE A 25 -6.46 -8.43 8.36
CA PHE A 25 -6.68 -8.34 6.92
C PHE A 25 -5.66 -7.36 6.30
N LYS A 26 -5.19 -7.65 5.11
CA LYS A 26 -4.22 -6.78 4.42
C LYS A 26 -4.73 -5.36 4.13
N ASP A 27 -6.04 -5.20 4.07
CA ASP A 27 -6.75 -3.94 3.89
C ASP A 27 -7.39 -3.42 5.19
N ALA A 28 -6.83 -3.79 6.35
CA ALA A 28 -7.34 -3.39 7.66
C ALA A 28 -7.37 -1.86 7.88
N ASP A 29 -6.51 -1.13 7.20
CA ASP A 29 -6.46 0.33 7.16
C ASP A 29 -7.70 0.98 6.50
N LYS A 30 -8.46 0.21 5.71
CA LYS A 30 -9.67 0.65 5.00
C LYS A 30 -10.97 0.29 5.71
N ILE A 31 -10.88 -0.36 6.89
CA ILE A 31 -12.04 -0.82 7.67
C ILE A 31 -12.43 0.26 8.68
N ASP A 32 -13.63 0.84 8.53
CA ASP A 32 -14.16 1.82 9.49
C ASP A 32 -14.80 1.16 10.72
N TYR A 33 -15.42 -0.01 10.54
CA TYR A 33 -16.11 -0.75 11.62
C TYR A 33 -15.24 -1.90 12.15
N LYS A 34 -14.05 -1.55 12.65
CA LYS A 34 -13.01 -2.51 12.99
C LYS A 34 -13.43 -3.49 14.07
N GLU A 35 -14.04 -3.03 15.17
CA GLU A 35 -14.55 -3.89 16.23
C GLU A 35 -15.48 -4.98 15.68
N ALA A 36 -16.43 -4.57 14.85
CA ALA A 36 -17.41 -5.51 14.31
C ALA A 36 -16.75 -6.54 13.38
N VAL A 37 -15.82 -6.08 12.52
CA VAL A 37 -15.11 -6.97 11.61
C VAL A 37 -14.23 -7.95 12.36
N ASP A 38 -13.49 -7.52 13.36
CA ASP A 38 -12.60 -8.36 14.16
C ASP A 38 -13.39 -9.41 14.95
N VAL A 39 -14.48 -9.01 15.61
CA VAL A 39 -15.33 -9.94 16.36
C VAL A 39 -16.01 -10.94 15.44
N MET A 40 -16.58 -10.49 14.34
CA MET A 40 -17.25 -11.37 13.37
C MET A 40 -16.26 -12.33 12.68
N ASN A 41 -15.04 -11.90 12.43
CA ASN A 41 -13.98 -12.78 11.94
C ASN A 41 -13.57 -13.82 13.00
N ALA A 42 -13.41 -13.41 14.24
CA ALA A 42 -13.01 -14.30 15.34
C ALA A 42 -14.03 -15.40 15.65
N VAL A 43 -15.32 -15.15 15.41
CA VAL A 43 -16.37 -16.16 15.51
C VAL A 43 -16.64 -16.90 14.19
N GLY A 44 -15.90 -16.56 13.11
CA GLY A 44 -15.91 -17.25 11.82
C GLY A 44 -17.12 -16.94 10.94
N VAL A 45 -17.83 -15.84 11.19
CA VAL A 45 -19.01 -15.42 10.39
C VAL A 45 -18.63 -14.62 9.17
N PHE A 46 -17.68 -13.71 9.32
CA PHE A 46 -17.11 -12.96 8.22
C PHE A 46 -15.65 -13.36 8.03
N ILE A 47 -15.33 -13.84 6.85
CA ILE A 47 -13.98 -14.26 6.46
C ILE A 47 -13.48 -13.40 5.30
N GLY A 48 -12.17 -13.24 5.19
CA GLY A 48 -11.54 -12.55 4.07
C GLY A 48 -11.61 -13.33 2.76
N ASP A 49 -11.10 -12.69 1.71
CA ASP A 49 -10.87 -13.34 0.42
C ASP A 49 -9.59 -14.20 0.45
N GLU A 50 -9.33 -14.93 -0.64
CA GLU A 50 -8.13 -15.78 -0.79
C GLU A 50 -6.82 -14.99 -0.76
N LYS A 51 -6.89 -13.67 -0.99
CA LYS A 51 -5.73 -12.76 -0.94
C LYS A 51 -5.50 -12.18 0.45
N GLY A 52 -6.38 -12.47 1.40
CA GLY A 52 -6.33 -11.99 2.77
C GLY A 52 -6.91 -10.59 2.98
N ASN A 53 -7.73 -10.08 2.05
CA ASN A 53 -8.43 -8.80 2.23
C ASN A 53 -9.84 -9.04 2.78
N PHE A 54 -10.35 -8.09 3.54
CA PHE A 54 -11.74 -8.06 3.98
C PHE A 54 -12.68 -7.48 2.93
N ASN A 55 -12.21 -6.55 2.11
CA ASN A 55 -12.99 -5.81 1.10
C ASN A 55 -14.17 -5.03 1.72
N ALA A 56 -13.87 -4.22 2.73
CA ALA A 56 -14.83 -3.54 3.60
C ALA A 56 -15.91 -2.75 2.87
N LYS A 57 -15.53 -2.05 1.80
CA LYS A 57 -16.38 -1.12 1.05
C LYS A 57 -17.18 -1.78 -0.08
N GLU A 58 -16.99 -3.06 -0.34
CA GLU A 58 -17.76 -3.79 -1.34
C GLU A 58 -19.22 -3.98 -0.91
N ASN A 59 -20.13 -3.85 -1.87
CA ASN A 59 -21.55 -4.05 -1.64
C ASN A 59 -21.85 -5.54 -1.43
N LEU A 60 -22.73 -5.83 -0.45
CA LEU A 60 -23.13 -7.18 -0.12
C LEU A 60 -24.23 -7.65 -1.10
N THR A 61 -24.05 -8.87 -1.64
CA THR A 61 -25.11 -9.51 -2.44
C THR A 61 -26.04 -10.37 -1.57
N ARG A 62 -27.24 -10.67 -2.08
CA ARG A 62 -28.23 -11.47 -1.39
C ARG A 62 -27.73 -12.88 -1.07
N GLU A 63 -26.97 -13.51 -1.96
CA GLU A 63 -26.41 -14.84 -1.69
C GLU A 63 -25.26 -14.80 -0.67
N GLN A 64 -24.45 -13.74 -0.64
CA GLN A 64 -23.43 -13.55 0.38
C GLN A 64 -24.08 -13.36 1.77
N ALA A 65 -25.19 -12.61 1.83
CA ALA A 65 -25.95 -12.49 3.08
C ALA A 65 -26.52 -13.84 3.55
N ALA A 66 -27.03 -14.67 2.66
CA ALA A 66 -27.46 -16.02 3.02
C ALA A 66 -26.32 -16.87 3.60
N LYS A 67 -25.10 -16.77 3.05
CA LYS A 67 -23.92 -17.42 3.61
C LYS A 67 -23.60 -16.90 5.01
N ILE A 68 -23.63 -15.58 5.21
CA ILE A 68 -23.38 -14.95 6.52
C ILE A 68 -24.36 -15.47 7.57
N ILE A 69 -25.65 -15.51 7.25
CA ILE A 69 -26.67 -16.03 8.18
C ILE A 69 -26.45 -17.51 8.48
N ALA A 70 -26.17 -18.33 7.47
CA ALA A 70 -25.89 -19.75 7.71
C ALA A 70 -24.64 -19.95 8.59
N TYR A 71 -23.61 -19.13 8.38
CA TYR A 71 -22.40 -19.14 9.22
C TYR A 71 -22.69 -18.67 10.66
N LEU A 72 -23.54 -17.66 10.80
CA LEU A 72 -23.97 -17.13 12.09
C LEU A 72 -24.65 -18.22 12.95
N GLU A 73 -25.58 -18.99 12.36
CA GLU A 73 -26.39 -19.95 13.09
C GLU A 73 -25.71 -21.31 13.26
N LEU A 74 -25.08 -21.82 12.20
CA LEU A 74 -24.52 -23.19 12.19
C LEU A 74 -23.01 -23.22 12.49
N GLY A 75 -22.30 -22.08 12.37
CA GLY A 75 -20.85 -22.01 12.27
C GLY A 75 -20.36 -22.42 10.88
N SER A 76 -19.20 -21.90 10.47
CA SER A 76 -18.66 -22.07 9.12
C SER A 76 -18.55 -23.54 8.69
N LYS A 77 -18.03 -24.40 9.56
CA LYS A 77 -17.79 -25.83 9.25
C LYS A 77 -19.07 -26.61 8.92
N ALA A 78 -20.15 -26.37 9.66
CA ALA A 78 -21.44 -27.04 9.42
C ALA A 78 -22.16 -26.40 8.21
N ALA A 79 -22.08 -25.08 8.08
CA ALA A 79 -22.69 -24.38 6.98
C ALA A 79 -22.03 -24.73 5.61
N ASP A 80 -20.70 -24.91 5.55
CA ASP A 80 -20.01 -25.32 4.33
C ASP A 80 -20.35 -26.75 3.88
N ALA A 81 -20.89 -27.57 4.80
CA ALA A 81 -21.39 -28.91 4.48
C ALA A 81 -22.81 -28.91 3.88
N LEU A 82 -23.48 -27.76 3.80
CA LEU A 82 -24.81 -27.65 3.21
C LEU A 82 -24.74 -27.92 1.70
N VAL A 83 -25.47 -28.94 1.28
CA VAL A 83 -25.60 -29.30 -0.15
C VAL A 83 -26.90 -28.75 -0.73
N GLY A 84 -26.79 -28.24 -1.96
CA GLY A 84 -27.84 -27.45 -2.56
C GLY A 84 -29.07 -28.23 -3.03
N GLY A 85 -30.20 -27.61 -2.80
CA GLY A 85 -31.51 -27.88 -3.31
C GLY A 85 -32.36 -26.62 -3.16
N ALA A 86 -31.94 -25.53 -3.87
CA ALA A 86 -32.66 -24.28 -3.77
C ALA A 86 -34.04 -24.38 -4.42
N THR A 87 -35.06 -23.87 -3.73
CA THR A 87 -36.43 -23.78 -4.22
C THR A 87 -36.68 -22.65 -5.24
N PHE A 88 -35.62 -21.96 -5.64
CA PHE A 88 -35.71 -20.80 -6.54
C PHE A 88 -35.20 -21.13 -7.93
N THR A 89 -35.91 -20.67 -8.95
CA THR A 89 -35.61 -21.02 -10.37
C THR A 89 -34.32 -20.42 -10.90
N ASP A 90 -33.83 -19.37 -10.28
CA ASP A 90 -32.58 -18.66 -10.63
C ASP A 90 -31.37 -19.04 -9.74
N VAL A 91 -31.51 -20.06 -8.89
CA VAL A 91 -30.43 -20.63 -8.08
C VAL A 91 -30.22 -22.08 -8.48
N ALA A 92 -29.28 -22.32 -9.39
CA ALA A 92 -28.93 -23.67 -9.79
C ALA A 92 -28.35 -24.45 -8.60
N SER A 93 -28.61 -25.75 -8.52
CA SER A 93 -28.10 -26.63 -7.44
C SER A 93 -26.56 -26.69 -7.41
N THR A 94 -25.90 -26.41 -8.53
CA THR A 94 -24.45 -26.32 -8.65
C THR A 94 -23.87 -24.97 -8.28
N ARG A 95 -24.74 -23.95 -8.02
CA ARG A 95 -24.26 -22.64 -7.59
C ARG A 95 -23.64 -22.75 -6.20
N TRP A 96 -22.50 -22.10 -5.97
CA TRP A 96 -21.80 -22.12 -4.69
C TRP A 96 -22.69 -21.76 -3.48
N SER A 97 -23.67 -20.89 -3.70
CA SER A 97 -24.60 -20.40 -2.66
C SER A 97 -25.83 -21.24 -2.48
N ALA A 98 -26.07 -22.27 -3.30
CA ALA A 98 -27.32 -23.02 -3.33
C ALA A 98 -27.69 -23.65 -1.96
N GLY A 99 -26.72 -24.22 -1.25
CA GLY A 99 -26.94 -24.77 0.10
C GLY A 99 -27.31 -23.72 1.12
N PHE A 100 -26.65 -22.58 1.12
CA PHE A 100 -26.93 -21.47 2.05
C PHE A 100 -28.29 -20.84 1.79
N VAL A 101 -28.62 -20.59 0.51
CA VAL A 101 -29.91 -20.03 0.12
C VAL A 101 -31.04 -21.00 0.45
N GLY A 102 -30.85 -22.29 0.18
CA GLY A 102 -31.81 -23.34 0.54
C GLY A 102 -32.10 -23.43 2.04
N TYR A 103 -31.02 -23.39 2.83
CA TYR A 103 -31.12 -23.36 4.30
C TYR A 103 -31.87 -22.12 4.79
N CYS A 104 -31.51 -20.93 4.38
CA CYS A 104 -32.17 -19.71 4.79
C CYS A 104 -33.65 -19.63 4.31
N ALA A 105 -33.98 -20.22 3.16
CA ALA A 105 -35.33 -20.30 2.69
C ALA A 105 -36.17 -21.25 3.55
N GLN A 106 -35.62 -22.40 3.91
CA GLN A 106 -36.31 -23.38 4.79
C GLN A 106 -36.49 -22.81 6.22
N ALA A 107 -35.51 -22.06 6.71
CA ALA A 107 -35.59 -21.40 8.02
C ALA A 107 -36.50 -20.15 8.00
N GLY A 108 -37.05 -19.77 6.85
CA GLY A 108 -37.92 -18.58 6.71
C GLY A 108 -37.19 -17.24 6.80
N VAL A 109 -35.85 -17.25 6.79
CA VAL A 109 -34.99 -16.05 6.84
C VAL A 109 -35.07 -15.25 5.54
N VAL A 110 -35.08 -15.95 4.42
CA VAL A 110 -35.21 -15.35 3.10
C VAL A 110 -36.47 -15.79 2.36
N ALA A 111 -36.98 -14.91 1.53
CA ALA A 111 -38.05 -15.22 0.62
C ALA A 111 -37.68 -14.72 -0.78
N GLY A 112 -38.13 -15.43 -1.80
CA GLY A 112 -38.04 -14.98 -3.17
C GLY A 112 -39.21 -14.10 -3.59
N TYR A 113 -39.15 -13.61 -4.79
CA TYR A 113 -40.27 -12.96 -5.47
C TYR A 113 -40.48 -13.66 -6.82
N ASP A 114 -41.71 -14.04 -7.09
CA ASP A 114 -42.08 -14.75 -8.35
C ASP A 114 -41.20 -16.01 -8.60
N GLY A 115 -40.96 -16.78 -7.58
CA GLY A 115 -40.13 -18.00 -7.66
C GLY A 115 -38.64 -17.78 -7.88
N LYS A 116 -38.17 -16.54 -7.79
CA LYS A 116 -36.73 -16.15 -7.94
C LYS A 116 -36.17 -15.58 -6.66
N PHE A 117 -34.88 -15.79 -6.42
CA PHE A 117 -34.15 -15.27 -5.27
C PHE A 117 -33.36 -14.01 -5.59
N ASP A 118 -32.88 -13.85 -6.82
CA ASP A 118 -31.94 -12.82 -7.26
C ASP A 118 -30.61 -12.88 -6.49
N PRO A 119 -29.82 -13.94 -6.64
CA PRO A 119 -28.65 -14.19 -5.80
C PRO A 119 -27.55 -13.12 -5.91
N ALA A 120 -27.36 -12.54 -7.09
CA ALA A 120 -26.36 -11.48 -7.32
C ALA A 120 -26.89 -10.07 -7.03
N GLY A 121 -28.19 -9.92 -6.74
CA GLY A 121 -28.79 -8.64 -6.40
C GLY A 121 -28.17 -8.02 -5.15
N GLN A 122 -27.99 -6.71 -5.16
CA GLN A 122 -27.46 -5.98 -3.99
C GLN A 122 -28.52 -5.92 -2.88
N LEU A 123 -28.04 -6.06 -1.63
CA LEU A 123 -28.89 -6.10 -0.45
C LEU A 123 -28.93 -4.72 0.22
N THR A 124 -30.12 -4.29 0.64
CA THR A 124 -30.23 -3.09 1.48
C THR A 124 -30.13 -3.44 2.97
N ALA A 125 -29.80 -2.42 3.80
CA ALA A 125 -29.76 -2.59 5.26
C ALA A 125 -31.11 -3.08 5.80
N LEU A 126 -32.24 -2.61 5.24
CA LEU A 126 -33.58 -3.07 5.63
C LEU A 126 -33.80 -4.57 5.37
N GLN A 127 -33.34 -5.05 4.22
CA GLN A 127 -33.47 -6.46 3.84
C GLN A 127 -32.59 -7.36 4.73
N PHE A 128 -31.36 -6.93 5.00
CA PHE A 128 -30.45 -7.66 5.91
C PHE A 128 -30.95 -7.61 7.35
N GLY A 129 -31.45 -6.45 7.79
CA GLY A 129 -32.06 -6.30 9.09
C GLY A 129 -33.25 -7.25 9.32
N LYS A 130 -34.09 -7.49 8.28
CA LYS A 130 -35.13 -8.53 8.35
C LYS A 130 -34.55 -9.92 8.59
N MET A 131 -33.46 -10.28 7.92
CA MET A 131 -32.79 -11.57 8.13
C MET A 131 -32.32 -11.70 9.58
N LEU A 132 -31.62 -10.67 10.12
CA LEU A 132 -31.16 -10.66 11.51
C LEU A 132 -32.30 -10.69 12.55
N LEU A 133 -33.43 -10.05 12.25
CA LEU A 133 -34.60 -10.11 13.14
C LEU A 133 -35.19 -11.53 13.24
N VAL A 134 -35.14 -12.28 12.14
CA VAL A 134 -35.56 -13.72 12.20
C VAL A 134 -34.60 -14.52 13.07
N GLU A 135 -33.27 -14.26 12.99
CA GLU A 135 -32.27 -14.87 13.88
C GLU A 135 -32.50 -14.53 15.36
N LEU A 136 -32.99 -13.33 15.65
CA LEU A 136 -33.37 -12.89 16.98
C LEU A 136 -34.63 -13.60 17.50
N GLY A 137 -35.32 -14.36 16.65
CA GLY A 137 -36.53 -15.14 17.00
C GLY A 137 -37.84 -14.50 16.55
N TYR A 138 -37.83 -13.38 15.85
CA TYR A 138 -39.05 -12.81 15.29
C TYR A 138 -39.59 -13.67 14.16
N ASP A 139 -40.84 -14.13 14.27
CA ASP A 139 -41.52 -14.77 13.15
C ASP A 139 -41.92 -13.74 12.09
N ALA A 140 -41.48 -13.94 10.85
CA ALA A 140 -41.65 -12.97 9.78
C ALA A 140 -43.14 -12.63 9.48
N LYS A 141 -44.05 -13.61 9.63
CA LYS A 141 -45.49 -13.41 9.44
C LYS A 141 -46.15 -12.77 10.66
N ALA A 142 -45.87 -13.30 11.84
CA ALA A 142 -46.44 -12.80 13.10
C ALA A 142 -46.00 -11.35 13.39
N ALA A 143 -44.76 -11.02 13.05
CA ALA A 143 -44.19 -9.66 13.17
C ALA A 143 -44.59 -8.71 12.04
N GLY A 144 -45.37 -9.14 11.08
CA GLY A 144 -45.81 -8.32 9.93
C GLY A 144 -44.66 -7.92 8.99
N MET A 145 -43.56 -8.68 8.98
CA MET A 145 -42.41 -8.44 8.09
C MET A 145 -42.62 -9.07 6.69
N VAL A 146 -43.88 -9.32 6.32
CA VAL A 146 -44.33 -9.80 5.00
C VAL A 146 -45.52 -8.96 4.54
N GLY A 147 -45.82 -8.97 3.22
CA GLY A 147 -46.94 -8.19 2.65
C GLY A 147 -46.58 -6.71 2.45
N THR A 148 -47.61 -5.85 2.36
CA THR A 148 -47.46 -4.42 1.97
C THR A 148 -46.67 -3.59 3.00
N ASP A 149 -46.86 -3.89 4.28
CA ASP A 149 -46.29 -3.10 5.39
C ASP A 149 -44.95 -3.64 5.92
N TRP A 150 -44.38 -4.64 5.23
CA TRP A 150 -43.15 -5.31 5.68
C TRP A 150 -42.04 -4.36 6.03
N ALA A 151 -41.83 -3.33 5.19
CA ALA A 151 -40.73 -2.39 5.35
C ALA A 151 -40.86 -1.54 6.62
N ILE A 152 -42.07 -1.05 6.90
CA ILE A 152 -42.37 -0.21 8.08
C ILE A 152 -42.22 -1.07 9.35
N ASN A 153 -42.76 -2.28 9.36
CA ASN A 153 -42.70 -3.16 10.52
C ASN A 153 -41.26 -3.63 10.78
N THR A 154 -40.53 -3.98 9.72
CA THR A 154 -39.10 -4.32 9.83
C THR A 154 -38.30 -3.14 10.40
N SER A 155 -38.50 -1.92 9.89
CA SER A 155 -37.80 -0.74 10.38
C SER A 155 -38.06 -0.47 11.87
N LYS A 156 -39.31 -0.63 12.32
CA LYS A 156 -39.66 -0.47 13.75
C LYS A 156 -38.92 -1.48 14.63
N LEU A 157 -38.86 -2.73 14.20
CA LEU A 157 -38.17 -3.79 14.94
C LEU A 157 -36.66 -3.63 14.90
N MET A 158 -36.09 -3.22 13.78
CA MET A 158 -34.67 -2.86 13.69
C MET A 158 -34.30 -1.74 14.66
N ALA A 159 -35.13 -0.69 14.75
CA ALA A 159 -34.93 0.39 15.71
C ALA A 159 -35.00 -0.10 17.15
N LYS A 160 -35.99 -0.96 17.48
CA LYS A 160 -36.14 -1.58 18.80
C LYS A 160 -34.95 -2.46 19.19
N ALA A 161 -34.41 -3.22 18.23
CA ALA A 161 -33.22 -4.07 18.42
C ALA A 161 -31.89 -3.32 18.19
N LYS A 162 -31.91 -2.01 17.93
CA LYS A 162 -30.74 -1.17 17.69
C LYS A 162 -29.82 -1.69 16.57
N LEU A 163 -30.37 -2.35 15.54
CA LEU A 163 -29.57 -2.97 14.49
C LEU A 163 -28.77 -1.96 13.65
N MET A 164 -29.21 -0.70 13.58
CA MET A 164 -28.51 0.38 12.88
C MET A 164 -27.60 1.22 13.78
N ASP A 165 -27.41 0.80 15.04
CA ASP A 165 -26.56 1.56 15.95
C ASP A 165 -25.13 1.68 15.40
N LYS A 166 -24.53 2.87 15.51
CA LYS A 166 -23.22 3.24 14.94
C LYS A 166 -23.12 3.17 13.40
N ILE A 167 -24.21 2.99 12.66
CA ILE A 167 -24.18 2.89 11.20
C ILE A 167 -24.79 4.14 10.58
N ASP A 168 -23.99 4.87 9.83
CA ASP A 168 -24.42 6.06 9.09
C ASP A 168 -25.30 5.69 7.90
N GLY A 169 -26.34 6.51 7.70
CA GLY A 169 -27.18 6.45 6.52
C GLY A 169 -28.58 5.86 6.78
N SER A 170 -29.31 5.61 5.70
CA SER A 170 -30.71 5.17 5.71
C SER A 170 -30.81 3.63 5.72
N VAL A 171 -31.87 3.07 6.27
CA VAL A 171 -32.19 1.62 6.16
C VAL A 171 -32.35 1.13 4.73
N ASN A 172 -32.66 2.05 3.78
CA ASN A 172 -32.79 1.74 2.37
C ASN A 172 -31.47 1.80 1.57
N GLN A 173 -30.35 2.17 2.20
CA GLN A 173 -29.05 2.17 1.53
C GLN A 173 -28.60 0.75 1.18
N VAL A 174 -27.86 0.62 0.08
CA VAL A 174 -27.15 -0.62 -0.24
C VAL A 174 -26.09 -0.85 0.84
N LEU A 175 -26.01 -2.09 1.33
CA LEU A 175 -25.20 -2.46 2.47
C LEU A 175 -23.80 -2.88 2.02
N THR A 176 -22.77 -2.27 2.60
CA THR A 176 -21.39 -2.73 2.43
C THR A 176 -21.07 -3.88 3.39
N ARG A 177 -20.01 -4.63 3.11
CA ARG A 177 -19.60 -5.77 3.93
C ARG A 177 -19.30 -5.39 5.38
N GLU A 178 -18.58 -4.27 5.62
CA GLU A 178 -18.29 -3.81 6.98
C GLU A 178 -19.54 -3.32 7.72
N LYS A 179 -20.49 -2.66 7.05
CA LYS A 179 -21.78 -2.27 7.64
C LYS A 179 -22.62 -3.49 7.98
N ALA A 180 -22.55 -4.55 7.16
CA ALA A 180 -23.19 -5.82 7.49
C ALA A 180 -22.56 -6.48 8.72
N ALA A 181 -21.23 -6.42 8.87
CA ALA A 181 -20.55 -6.91 10.07
C ALA A 181 -21.01 -6.11 11.31
N GLN A 182 -21.14 -4.78 11.21
CA GLN A 182 -21.64 -3.94 12.31
C GLN A 182 -23.09 -4.27 12.66
N MET A 183 -23.98 -4.45 11.66
CA MET A 183 -25.35 -4.87 11.92
C MET A 183 -25.43 -6.24 12.61
N THR A 184 -24.52 -7.16 12.21
CA THR A 184 -24.47 -8.50 12.83
C THR A 184 -23.96 -8.42 14.27
N LEU A 185 -22.94 -7.60 14.55
CA LEU A 185 -22.48 -7.35 15.93
C LEU A 185 -23.59 -6.74 16.78
N ASN A 186 -24.34 -5.78 16.24
CA ASN A 186 -25.49 -5.19 16.94
C ASN A 186 -26.57 -6.24 17.24
N ALA A 187 -26.81 -7.16 16.28
CA ALA A 187 -27.72 -8.28 16.51
C ALA A 187 -27.24 -9.23 17.60
N LEU A 188 -25.92 -9.51 17.68
CA LEU A 188 -25.36 -10.34 18.77
C LEU A 188 -25.60 -9.72 20.15
N LYS A 189 -25.61 -8.42 20.25
CA LYS A 189 -25.87 -7.65 21.48
C LYS A 189 -27.38 -7.47 21.75
N ALA A 190 -28.25 -7.82 20.81
CA ALA A 190 -29.69 -7.67 20.95
C ALA A 190 -30.31 -8.88 21.66
N PRO A 191 -31.31 -8.64 22.53
CA PRO A 191 -32.03 -9.73 23.21
C PRO A 191 -32.87 -10.55 22.26
N THR A 192 -32.85 -11.86 22.42
CA THR A 192 -33.67 -12.79 21.67
C THR A 192 -35.14 -12.76 22.12
N VAL A 193 -36.04 -13.11 21.23
CA VAL A 193 -37.49 -13.15 21.50
C VAL A 193 -38.08 -14.51 21.20
N GLU A 194 -39.21 -14.80 21.85
CA GLU A 194 -40.03 -15.99 21.62
C GLU A 194 -41.51 -15.63 21.60
N TYR A 195 -42.28 -16.50 20.99
CA TYR A 195 -43.72 -16.36 20.91
C TYR A 195 -44.36 -17.52 21.70
N THR A 196 -45.28 -17.21 22.61
CA THR A 196 -46.08 -18.23 23.34
C THR A 196 -46.94 -19.00 22.35
N THR A 197 -47.48 -18.32 21.34
CA THR A 197 -48.19 -18.91 20.21
C THR A 197 -47.80 -18.23 18.92
N LYS A 198 -47.36 -18.99 17.90
CA LYS A 198 -46.94 -18.45 16.61
C LYS A 198 -48.10 -18.10 15.65
N GLY A 199 -49.32 -18.27 16.12
CA GLY A 199 -50.48 -18.15 15.24
C GLY A 199 -50.68 -19.39 14.37
N SER A 200 -51.90 -19.71 14.06
CA SER A 200 -52.25 -20.78 13.11
C SER A 200 -53.48 -20.37 12.34
N SER A 201 -53.55 -20.73 11.08
CA SER A 201 -54.81 -20.66 10.33
C SER A 201 -55.48 -22.03 10.36
N ILE A 202 -56.73 -22.06 10.79
CA ILE A 202 -57.56 -23.27 10.77
C ILE A 202 -58.62 -23.05 9.67
N SER A 203 -58.66 -23.95 8.70
CA SER A 203 -59.71 -23.93 7.72
C SER A 203 -60.91 -24.76 8.25
N VAL A 204 -62.01 -24.07 8.51
CA VAL A 204 -63.24 -24.71 8.93
C VAL A 204 -64.30 -24.42 7.84
N ASN A 205 -64.78 -25.46 7.16
CA ASN A 205 -65.76 -25.40 6.09
C ASN A 205 -65.41 -24.39 4.97
N GLY A 206 -64.10 -24.25 4.62
CA GLY A 206 -63.66 -23.35 3.58
C GLY A 206 -63.43 -21.88 4.02
N ALA A 207 -63.68 -21.55 5.27
CA ALA A 207 -63.33 -20.28 5.89
C ALA A 207 -62.03 -20.41 6.67
N GLU A 208 -61.02 -19.61 6.40
CA GLU A 208 -59.79 -19.53 7.17
C GLU A 208 -60.04 -18.69 8.44
N ILE A 209 -59.94 -19.34 9.60
CA ILE A 209 -59.89 -18.65 10.89
C ILE A 209 -58.43 -18.48 11.27
N ASN A 210 -57.92 -17.25 11.21
CA ASN A 210 -56.61 -16.90 11.65
C ASN A 210 -56.59 -16.66 13.16
N LEU A 211 -55.94 -17.56 13.90
CA LEU A 211 -55.58 -17.34 15.30
C LEU A 211 -54.32 -16.46 15.29
N GLY A 212 -54.42 -15.25 15.80
CA GLY A 212 -53.33 -14.31 15.89
C GLY A 212 -52.14 -14.88 16.69
N ALA A 213 -50.95 -14.54 16.29
CA ALA A 213 -49.78 -14.83 17.12
C ALA A 213 -49.81 -13.99 18.39
N SER A 214 -49.24 -14.50 19.49
CA SER A 214 -48.98 -13.69 20.67
C SER A 214 -47.97 -12.57 20.35
N GLU A 215 -47.95 -11.50 21.14
CA GLU A 215 -46.85 -10.57 21.10
C GLU A 215 -45.54 -11.28 21.48
N PRO A 216 -44.40 -10.95 20.83
CA PRO A 216 -43.13 -11.53 21.17
C PRO A 216 -42.67 -11.04 22.55
N THR A 217 -42.17 -11.95 23.36
CA THR A 217 -41.57 -11.68 24.66
C THR A 217 -40.07 -11.95 24.61
N TYR A 218 -39.28 -11.22 25.38
CA TYR A 218 -37.88 -11.51 25.48
C TYR A 218 -37.60 -12.83 26.19
N VAL A 219 -36.62 -13.59 25.64
CA VAL A 219 -36.13 -14.78 26.33
C VAL A 219 -35.31 -14.34 27.54
N THR A 220 -35.61 -14.90 28.70
CA THR A 220 -34.99 -14.53 29.97
C THR A 220 -34.28 -15.69 30.63
N ASN A 221 -33.17 -15.38 31.34
CA ASN A 221 -32.54 -16.31 32.25
C ASN A 221 -32.83 -15.88 33.70
N THR A 222 -33.71 -16.57 34.36
CA THR A 222 -34.10 -16.29 35.75
C THR A 222 -33.14 -16.92 36.77
N ILE A 223 -32.24 -17.82 36.39
CA ILE A 223 -31.47 -18.66 37.30
C ILE A 223 -30.05 -18.14 37.52
N ALA A 224 -29.43 -17.57 36.50
CA ALA A 224 -28.10 -16.99 36.60
C ALA A 224 -28.00 -15.78 35.69
N LYS A 225 -27.41 -14.71 36.19
CA LYS A 225 -27.05 -13.53 35.42
C LYS A 225 -25.96 -13.96 34.45
N GLN A 226 -26.36 -14.28 33.23
CA GLN A 226 -25.43 -14.61 32.17
C GLN A 226 -25.27 -13.38 31.29
N GLN A 227 -24.24 -12.57 31.57
CA GLN A 227 -23.91 -11.38 30.79
C GLN A 227 -22.56 -11.61 30.20
N THR A 228 -22.55 -12.04 28.96
CA THR A 228 -21.31 -12.25 28.24
C THR A 228 -20.98 -11.15 27.25
N ILE A 229 -21.98 -10.39 26.79
CA ILE A 229 -21.86 -9.45 25.71
C ILE A 229 -22.33 -8.04 26.04
N SER A 230 -23.44 -7.89 26.72
CA SER A 230 -23.93 -6.61 27.23
C SER A 230 -24.68 -6.74 28.54
N ASP A 231 -24.97 -5.64 29.19
CA ASP A 231 -25.79 -5.58 30.38
C ASP A 231 -27.27 -5.41 30.03
N ALA A 232 -27.78 -6.22 29.08
CA ALA A 232 -29.17 -6.15 28.67
C ALA A 232 -30.10 -6.59 29.83
N THR A 233 -30.61 -5.62 30.56
CA THR A 233 -31.67 -5.86 31.52
C THR A 233 -33.02 -5.59 30.88
N LEU A 234 -33.97 -6.50 31.15
CA LEU A 234 -35.35 -6.27 30.76
C LEU A 234 -35.97 -5.18 31.60
N THR A 235 -36.32 -4.08 30.95
CA THR A 235 -37.08 -3.00 31.61
C THR A 235 -38.49 -3.44 32.00
N ASN A 236 -39.06 -4.47 31.35
CA ASN A 236 -40.49 -4.83 31.50
C ASN A 236 -40.77 -6.19 32.18
N ASN A 237 -39.78 -7.08 32.34
CA ASN A 237 -40.01 -8.44 32.86
C ASN A 237 -39.24 -8.79 34.14
N GLY A 238 -38.55 -7.87 34.75
CA GLY A 238 -37.88 -8.05 36.05
C GLY A 238 -36.73 -9.08 36.05
N GLY A 239 -36.19 -9.46 34.87
CA GLY A 239 -35.09 -10.39 34.69
C GLY A 239 -34.10 -9.99 33.59
N TYR A 240 -33.04 -10.78 33.45
CA TYR A 240 -32.05 -10.58 32.39
C TYR A 240 -32.52 -11.27 31.12
N THR A 241 -32.25 -10.58 29.98
CA THR A 241 -32.49 -11.16 28.65
C THR A 241 -31.32 -12.03 28.24
N ILE A 242 -31.58 -12.98 27.34
CA ILE A 242 -30.56 -13.75 26.65
C ILE A 242 -30.32 -13.10 25.30
N GLU A 243 -29.11 -12.61 25.08
CA GLU A 243 -28.69 -12.02 23.83
C GLU A 243 -28.38 -13.09 22.78
N LEU A 244 -28.51 -12.75 21.50
CA LEU A 244 -28.23 -13.67 20.40
C LEU A 244 -26.79 -14.21 20.50
N GLY A 245 -25.81 -13.36 20.83
CA GLY A 245 -24.43 -13.78 21.00
C GLY A 245 -24.22 -14.78 22.13
N GLU A 246 -24.93 -14.65 23.26
CA GLU A 246 -24.90 -15.62 24.37
C GLU A 246 -25.48 -16.95 23.94
N LYS A 247 -26.53 -16.92 23.12
CA LYS A 247 -27.17 -18.11 22.57
C LYS A 247 -26.26 -18.87 21.60
N LEU A 248 -25.57 -18.15 20.67
CA LEU A 248 -24.82 -18.76 19.58
C LEU A 248 -23.35 -19.02 19.93
N TYR A 249 -22.76 -18.14 20.73
CA TYR A 249 -21.31 -18.12 21.01
C TYR A 249 -21.01 -18.07 22.50
N THR A 250 -21.20 -19.18 23.20
CA THR A 250 -21.04 -19.27 24.67
C THR A 250 -19.63 -18.93 25.18
N LYS A 251 -18.63 -18.94 24.28
CA LYS A 251 -17.25 -18.61 24.60
C LYS A 251 -16.89 -17.16 24.29
N LEU A 252 -17.74 -16.43 23.56
CA LEU A 252 -17.55 -15.01 23.27
C LEU A 252 -17.91 -14.20 24.52
N LYS A 253 -17.00 -13.33 24.95
CA LYS A 253 -17.17 -12.50 26.13
C LYS A 253 -16.75 -11.07 25.85
N LEU A 254 -17.46 -10.14 26.45
CA LEU A 254 -17.15 -8.74 26.53
C LEU A 254 -16.86 -8.36 27.97
N SER A 255 -15.72 -7.75 28.24
CA SER A 255 -15.38 -7.17 29.54
C SER A 255 -15.16 -5.68 29.39
N SER A 256 -15.70 -4.90 30.32
CA SER A 256 -15.55 -3.45 30.41
C SER A 256 -14.83 -3.05 31.71
N GLY A 257 -14.52 -1.76 31.86
CA GLY A 257 -13.88 -1.21 33.04
C GLY A 257 -12.35 -1.18 33.00
N ALA A 258 -11.74 -1.59 31.89
CA ALA A 258 -10.33 -1.37 31.60
C ALA A 258 -10.12 0.02 30.98
N MET A 259 -8.87 0.44 30.87
CA MET A 259 -8.46 1.66 30.17
C MET A 259 -7.36 1.31 29.17
N ASP A 260 -7.34 2.04 28.06
CA ASP A 260 -6.25 1.95 27.09
C ASP A 260 -5.03 2.77 27.50
N ASP A 261 -4.03 2.77 26.66
CA ASP A 261 -2.76 3.47 26.86
C ASP A 261 -2.89 5.02 26.94
N PHE A 262 -4.06 5.57 26.65
CA PHE A 262 -4.38 6.99 26.79
C PHE A 262 -5.35 7.29 27.94
N GLY A 263 -5.76 6.29 28.69
CA GLY A 263 -6.72 6.44 29.79
C GLY A 263 -8.17 6.50 29.32
N ARG A 264 -8.46 6.10 28.09
CA ARG A 264 -9.84 5.98 27.60
C ARG A 264 -10.47 4.72 28.16
N PRO A 265 -11.73 4.79 28.64
CA PRO A 265 -12.47 3.58 28.95
C PRO A 265 -12.56 2.67 27.72
N ILE A 266 -12.26 1.40 27.93
CA ILE A 266 -12.30 0.38 26.86
C ILE A 266 -13.09 -0.82 27.30
N HIS A 267 -13.56 -1.55 26.31
CA HIS A 267 -14.04 -2.91 26.45
C HIS A 267 -13.15 -3.88 25.67
N ILE A 268 -13.09 -5.09 26.15
CA ILE A 268 -12.22 -6.14 25.61
C ILE A 268 -13.08 -7.32 25.19
N TRP A 269 -12.97 -7.68 23.92
CA TRP A 269 -13.56 -8.88 23.37
C TRP A 269 -12.60 -10.06 23.50
N THR A 270 -13.12 -11.19 23.97
CA THR A 270 -12.41 -12.47 24.01
C THR A 270 -13.28 -13.60 23.45
N ASN A 271 -12.65 -14.57 22.78
CA ASN A 271 -13.30 -15.81 22.39
C ASN A 271 -12.53 -16.97 23.03
N ASP A 272 -13.18 -17.68 23.97
CA ASP A 272 -12.54 -18.59 24.92
C ASP A 272 -11.52 -17.81 25.79
N THR A 273 -10.25 -18.22 25.77
CA THR A 273 -9.17 -17.52 26.47
C THR A 273 -8.40 -16.52 25.57
N LYS A 274 -8.79 -16.43 24.30
CA LYS A 274 -8.06 -15.65 23.30
C LYS A 274 -8.66 -14.26 23.16
N LYS A 275 -7.84 -13.23 23.38
CA LYS A 275 -8.22 -11.85 23.15
C LYS A 275 -8.44 -11.61 21.64
N ILE A 276 -9.57 -11.00 21.30
CA ILE A 276 -9.89 -10.55 19.93
C ILE A 276 -9.34 -9.13 19.72
N GLY A 277 -9.69 -8.22 20.62
CA GLY A 277 -9.27 -6.84 20.55
C GLY A 277 -9.71 -6.02 21.77
N GLU A 278 -9.19 -4.81 21.83
CA GLU A 278 -9.56 -3.75 22.78
C GLU A 278 -10.11 -2.57 22.00
N TYR A 279 -11.24 -2.05 22.43
CA TYR A 279 -11.94 -0.98 21.71
C TYR A 279 -12.37 0.09 22.71
N ALA A 280 -12.19 1.36 22.35
CA ALA A 280 -12.66 2.45 23.19
C ALA A 280 -14.19 2.42 23.32
N GLU A 281 -14.69 2.68 24.52
CA GLU A 281 -16.11 2.92 24.73
C GLU A 281 -16.51 4.23 24.04
N ASP A 282 -17.80 4.32 23.64
CA ASP A 282 -18.30 5.54 23.01
C ASP A 282 -18.23 6.72 23.99
N GLU A 283 -17.65 7.81 23.52
CA GLU A 283 -17.61 9.07 24.27
C GLU A 283 -18.96 9.79 24.27
N ASP A 284 -19.32 10.41 25.38
CA ASP A 284 -20.50 11.29 25.48
C ASP A 284 -20.28 12.65 24.80
N ALA A 285 -19.02 13.10 24.71
CA ALA A 285 -18.65 14.31 23.98
C ALA A 285 -17.22 14.20 23.44
N LYS A 286 -16.98 14.88 22.31
CA LYS A 286 -15.71 14.82 21.57
C LYS A 286 -15.37 16.14 20.90
N TYR A 287 -14.12 16.55 21.03
CA TYR A 287 -13.63 17.82 20.48
C TYR A 287 -12.23 17.63 19.89
N THR A 288 -11.92 18.39 18.85
CA THR A 288 -10.60 18.43 18.20
C THR A 288 -9.91 19.79 18.31
N ASP A 289 -10.61 20.73 18.94
CA ASP A 289 -10.12 22.06 19.31
C ASP A 289 -10.17 22.22 20.84
N SER A 290 -9.58 23.30 21.35
CA SER A 290 -9.80 23.73 22.72
C SER A 290 -11.29 23.94 22.98
N VAL A 291 -11.81 23.39 24.04
CA VAL A 291 -13.23 23.46 24.40
C VAL A 291 -13.45 24.07 25.80
N LYS A 292 -14.43 24.93 25.90
CA LYS A 292 -14.83 25.51 27.21
C LYS A 292 -15.56 24.46 28.04
N LEU A 293 -15.29 24.45 29.35
CA LEU A 293 -15.98 23.55 30.28
C LEU A 293 -17.47 23.81 30.33
N GLY A 294 -17.90 25.06 30.09
CA GLY A 294 -19.31 25.39 29.94
C GLY A 294 -19.98 24.81 28.70
N THR A 295 -19.22 24.55 27.64
CA THR A 295 -19.68 23.82 26.44
C THR A 295 -19.83 22.34 26.77
N ILE A 296 -18.85 21.72 27.42
CA ILE A 296 -18.93 20.33 27.88
C ILE A 296 -20.15 20.13 28.79
N TYR A 297 -20.40 21.07 29.72
CA TYR A 297 -21.59 21.04 30.55
C TYR A 297 -22.89 20.99 29.74
N ALA A 298 -22.96 21.80 28.67
CA ALA A 298 -24.16 21.85 27.82
C ALA A 298 -24.32 20.60 26.96
N ASP A 299 -23.22 20.12 26.37
CA ASP A 299 -23.22 18.96 25.46
C ASP A 299 -23.55 17.67 26.21
N LEU A 300 -23.13 17.54 27.48
CA LEU A 300 -23.53 16.41 28.36
C LEU A 300 -24.97 16.55 28.86
N GLY A 301 -25.69 17.59 28.50
CA GLY A 301 -27.08 17.80 28.93
C GLY A 301 -27.26 17.98 30.44
N LEU A 302 -26.24 18.46 31.15
CA LEU A 302 -26.29 18.61 32.58
C LEU A 302 -27.32 19.65 32.97
N SER A 303 -28.20 19.35 33.92
CA SER A 303 -29.21 20.25 34.47
C SER A 303 -28.97 20.59 35.95
N ASN A 304 -27.94 19.96 36.54
CA ASN A 304 -27.56 20.08 37.95
C ASN A 304 -26.48 21.14 38.17
N SER A 305 -25.86 21.16 39.34
CA SER A 305 -24.78 22.07 39.72
C SER A 305 -23.49 21.85 38.97
N GLY A 306 -23.43 20.81 38.08
CA GLY A 306 -22.25 20.44 37.30
C GLY A 306 -21.44 19.29 37.93
N ILE A 307 -20.23 19.10 37.41
CA ILE A 307 -19.32 18.07 37.88
C ILE A 307 -18.15 18.73 38.59
N PRO A 308 -17.98 18.52 39.91
CA PRO A 308 -16.84 19.05 40.65
C PRO A 308 -15.50 18.54 40.11
N ALA A 309 -14.47 19.35 40.20
CA ALA A 309 -13.11 18.96 39.74
C ALA A 309 -12.61 17.64 40.33
N GLY A 310 -12.91 17.40 41.61
CA GLY A 310 -12.55 16.13 42.30
C GLY A 310 -13.23 14.88 41.77
N ASN A 311 -14.30 15.06 41.00
CA ASN A 311 -15.04 13.96 40.35
C ASN A 311 -14.60 13.75 38.89
N VAL A 312 -13.58 14.48 38.44
CA VAL A 312 -13.04 14.32 37.09
C VAL A 312 -11.72 13.55 37.11
N THR A 313 -11.66 12.44 36.41
CA THR A 313 -10.39 11.76 36.08
C THR A 313 -9.88 12.33 34.77
N TYR A 314 -8.66 12.87 34.76
CA TYR A 314 -8.12 13.56 33.61
C TYR A 314 -6.77 12.99 33.16
N TYR A 315 -6.68 12.69 31.88
CA TYR A 315 -5.49 12.16 31.24
C TYR A 315 -5.06 13.07 30.08
N VAL A 316 -3.76 13.28 29.96
CA VAL A 316 -3.13 13.94 28.81
C VAL A 316 -2.06 13.00 28.29
N ASP A 317 -2.22 12.53 27.06
CA ASP A 317 -1.34 11.50 26.47
C ASP A 317 -1.19 10.27 27.37
N GLY A 318 -2.23 9.85 28.05
CA GLY A 318 -2.22 8.72 28.99
C GLY A 318 -1.63 9.01 30.37
N GLU A 319 -1.03 10.18 30.58
CA GLU A 319 -0.56 10.61 31.90
C GLU A 319 -1.72 11.16 32.71
N LYS A 320 -1.99 10.54 33.87
CA LYS A 320 -3.02 11.03 34.78
C LYS A 320 -2.58 12.35 35.42
N THR A 321 -3.33 13.40 35.18
CA THR A 321 -3.08 14.76 35.66
C THR A 321 -4.19 15.25 36.59
N THR A 322 -3.89 16.21 37.44
CA THR A 322 -4.89 16.81 38.33
C THR A 322 -5.80 17.76 37.54
N PHE A 323 -7.08 17.49 37.59
CA PHE A 323 -8.11 18.42 37.08
C PHE A 323 -8.50 19.40 38.16
N THR A 324 -8.49 20.71 37.88
CA THR A 324 -8.58 21.76 38.95
C THR A 324 -9.80 22.64 38.84
N LYS A 325 -10.64 22.46 37.79
CA LYS A 325 -11.77 23.33 37.50
C LYS A 325 -13.06 22.55 37.44
N ASP A 326 -14.14 23.09 37.98
CA ASP A 326 -15.47 22.48 37.93
C ASP A 326 -16.06 22.61 36.51
N ILE A 327 -16.74 21.56 36.03
CA ILE A 327 -17.52 21.59 34.79
C ILE A 327 -18.90 22.15 35.13
N VAL A 328 -19.07 23.46 34.98
CA VAL A 328 -20.30 24.18 35.36
C VAL A 328 -20.82 25.05 34.20
N LYS A 329 -22.11 25.36 34.25
CA LYS A 329 -22.76 26.15 33.23
C LYS A 329 -22.04 27.48 33.04
N GLY A 330 -21.69 27.78 31.76
CA GLY A 330 -21.09 29.06 31.39
C GLY A 330 -19.63 29.26 31.79
N SER A 331 -18.94 28.20 32.28
CA SER A 331 -17.50 28.28 32.55
C SER A 331 -16.73 28.61 31.25
N LEU A 332 -15.79 29.55 31.38
CA LEU A 332 -14.89 29.98 30.30
C LEU A 332 -13.52 29.27 30.34
N ASP A 333 -13.27 28.50 31.40
CA ASP A 333 -12.08 27.67 31.47
C ASP A 333 -12.09 26.61 30.34
N GLU A 334 -10.94 26.33 29.76
CA GLU A 334 -10.82 25.47 28.61
C GLU A 334 -9.99 24.19 28.89
N VAL A 335 -10.24 23.13 28.13
CA VAL A 335 -9.51 21.88 28.13
C VAL A 335 -9.27 21.46 26.69
N GLY A 336 -8.29 20.56 26.49
CA GLY A 336 -7.88 20.14 25.15
C GLY A 336 -6.97 21.14 24.47
N GLY A 337 -7.01 21.18 23.15
CA GLY A 337 -6.19 22.06 22.32
C GLY A 337 -6.48 21.88 20.84
N ASN A 338 -6.10 22.85 20.03
CA ASN A 338 -6.24 22.70 18.58
C ASN A 338 -5.42 21.50 18.08
N GLY A 339 -6.05 20.60 17.33
CA GLY A 339 -5.42 19.41 16.81
C GLY A 339 -5.18 18.29 17.84
N ALA A 340 -5.72 18.41 19.04
CA ALA A 340 -5.76 17.36 20.05
C ALA A 340 -7.15 16.74 20.13
N LEU A 341 -7.22 15.43 20.27
CA LEU A 341 -8.48 14.71 20.49
C LEU A 341 -8.84 14.79 21.97
N THR A 342 -9.91 15.49 22.29
CA THR A 342 -10.49 15.53 23.64
C THR A 342 -11.78 14.73 23.66
N GLN A 343 -11.84 13.69 24.49
CA GLN A 343 -13.00 12.82 24.65
C GLN A 343 -13.46 12.83 26.10
N VAL A 344 -14.78 12.79 26.31
CA VAL A 344 -15.41 12.86 27.63
C VAL A 344 -16.39 11.71 27.80
N TRP A 345 -16.26 10.97 28.89
CA TRP A 345 -17.22 9.96 29.34
C TRP A 345 -17.82 10.42 30.65
N TYR A 346 -19.14 10.37 30.78
CA TYR A 346 -19.88 10.83 31.95
C TYR A 346 -20.75 9.73 32.57
N ASP A 347 -20.45 9.39 33.80
CA ASP A 347 -21.30 8.51 34.62
C ASP A 347 -22.30 9.37 35.39
N SER A 348 -23.53 9.45 34.90
CA SER A 348 -24.60 10.24 35.50
C SER A 348 -25.03 9.70 36.87
N ALA A 349 -24.89 8.43 37.13
CA ALA A 349 -25.29 7.79 38.41
C ALA A 349 -24.34 8.20 39.55
N LYS A 350 -23.05 8.40 39.22
CA LYS A 350 -22.01 8.75 40.19
C LYS A 350 -21.65 10.24 40.12
N ASN A 351 -22.14 10.98 39.15
CA ASN A 351 -21.74 12.33 38.81
C ASN A 351 -20.20 12.43 38.66
N THR A 352 -19.59 11.54 37.91
CA THR A 352 -18.14 11.51 37.62
C THR A 352 -17.90 11.58 36.13
N ALA A 353 -16.77 12.18 35.73
CA ALA A 353 -16.36 12.19 34.36
C ALA A 353 -14.92 11.69 34.19
N THR A 354 -14.65 11.06 33.05
CA THR A 354 -13.30 10.82 32.56
C THR A 354 -13.08 11.71 31.34
N ILE A 355 -12.01 12.45 31.32
CA ILE A 355 -11.59 13.29 30.19
C ILE A 355 -10.21 12.82 29.75
N THR A 356 -10.04 12.56 28.47
CA THR A 356 -8.76 12.26 27.88
C THR A 356 -8.42 13.27 26.80
N VAL A 357 -7.16 13.67 26.74
CA VAL A 357 -6.60 14.52 25.68
C VAL A 357 -5.45 13.77 25.03
N ILE A 358 -5.56 13.51 23.74
CA ILE A 358 -4.53 12.84 22.94
C ILE A 358 -4.00 13.88 21.96
N ASN A 359 -2.73 14.23 22.12
CA ASN A 359 -2.07 15.19 21.25
C ASN A 359 -1.60 14.57 19.95
N THR A 360 -1.57 15.37 18.89
CA THR A 360 -0.93 15.04 17.62
C THR A 360 0.50 15.56 17.64
N TYR A 361 1.44 14.68 17.40
CA TYR A 361 2.86 14.98 17.30
C TYR A 361 3.32 14.89 15.85
N PHE A 362 4.41 15.59 15.54
CA PHE A 362 5.00 15.65 14.20
C PHE A 362 6.49 15.39 14.28
N ALA A 363 7.01 14.57 13.39
CA ALA A 363 8.43 14.28 13.28
C ALA A 363 8.83 13.96 11.83
N GLN A 364 10.13 13.95 11.58
CA GLN A 364 10.72 13.43 10.36
C GLN A 364 11.29 12.03 10.65
N ILE A 365 11.24 11.12 9.67
CA ILE A 365 11.89 9.82 9.76
C ILE A 365 13.40 9.99 9.61
N ALA A 366 14.15 9.68 10.65
CA ALA A 366 15.61 9.73 10.64
C ALA A 366 16.24 8.46 10.07
N ALA A 367 15.60 7.31 10.27
CA ALA A 367 16.05 6.03 9.73
C ALA A 367 14.89 5.04 9.66
N ALA A 368 14.93 4.13 8.68
CA ALA A 368 13.99 3.03 8.53
C ALA A 368 14.76 1.71 8.45
N TYR A 369 14.33 0.72 9.24
CA TYR A 369 14.97 -0.58 9.35
C TYR A 369 14.00 -1.67 8.97
N LYS A 370 14.44 -2.57 8.11
CA LYS A 370 13.67 -3.77 7.73
C LYS A 370 13.69 -4.80 8.86
N ALA A 371 12.70 -5.66 8.89
CA ALA A 371 12.68 -6.80 9.79
C ALA A 371 13.91 -7.69 9.58
N SER A 372 14.41 -8.26 10.67
CA SER A 372 15.51 -9.22 10.69
C SER A 372 15.08 -10.48 11.44
N THR A 373 15.93 -11.51 11.48
CA THR A 373 15.63 -12.75 12.21
C THR A 373 15.44 -12.56 13.72
N THR A 374 15.87 -11.41 14.26
CA THR A 374 15.88 -11.14 15.70
C THR A 374 15.10 -9.88 16.10
N LYS A 375 14.61 -9.09 15.12
CA LYS A 375 13.93 -7.82 15.37
C LYS A 375 12.95 -7.50 14.25
N ASP A 376 11.76 -7.04 14.63
CA ASP A 376 10.75 -6.56 13.69
C ASP A 376 11.19 -5.26 12.99
N ALA A 377 10.55 -4.93 11.87
CA ALA A 377 10.80 -3.68 11.17
C ALA A 377 10.44 -2.48 12.06
N TYR A 378 11.22 -1.42 12.00
CA TYR A 378 10.97 -0.22 12.78
C TYR A 378 11.57 1.02 12.15
N VAL A 379 11.08 2.18 12.54
CA VAL A 379 11.61 3.49 12.15
C VAL A 379 12.13 4.25 13.36
N LEU A 380 13.10 5.13 13.13
CA LEU A 380 13.55 6.13 14.07
C LEU A 380 13.00 7.49 13.71
N LEU A 381 12.44 8.19 14.68
CA LEU A 381 11.97 9.56 14.53
C LEU A 381 13.10 10.54 14.88
N ALA A 382 13.29 11.52 13.99
CA ALA A 382 14.20 12.63 14.27
C ALA A 382 13.59 13.53 15.34
N SER A 383 14.46 14.10 16.19
CA SER A 383 14.09 15.07 17.21
C SER A 383 13.73 16.44 16.63
N THR A 384 13.13 16.50 15.43
CA THR A 384 12.77 17.74 14.76
C THR A 384 11.60 18.40 15.44
N GLY A 385 11.90 19.47 16.11
CA GLY A 385 10.96 20.56 16.44
C GLY A 385 9.92 20.28 17.51
N ASN A 386 9.57 19.04 17.80
CA ASN A 386 8.35 18.88 18.52
C ASN A 386 8.40 18.13 19.83
N THR A 387 9.38 17.35 20.24
CA THR A 387 9.09 16.81 21.57
C THR A 387 10.23 16.15 22.29
N GLY A 388 11.22 15.59 21.64
CA GLY A 388 12.10 14.64 22.31
C GLY A 388 11.35 13.43 22.89
N LEU A 389 10.11 13.21 22.48
CA LEU A 389 9.27 12.09 22.88
C LEU A 389 9.43 10.96 21.88
N GLY A 390 9.91 9.84 22.34
CA GLY A 390 9.97 8.58 21.62
C GLY A 390 10.80 8.63 20.35
N SER A 391 11.64 7.64 20.19
CA SER A 391 12.56 7.62 19.06
C SER A 391 12.29 6.45 18.11
N THR A 392 11.50 5.46 18.50
CA THR A 392 11.29 4.25 17.72
C THR A 392 9.81 3.90 17.61
N TYR A 393 9.42 3.38 16.44
CA TYR A 393 8.12 2.79 16.20
C TYR A 393 8.27 1.53 15.37
N GLU A 394 7.80 0.40 15.90
CA GLU A 394 7.76 -0.87 15.19
C GLU A 394 6.60 -0.84 14.20
N THR A 395 6.89 -1.12 12.94
CA THR A 395 5.91 -1.07 11.86
C THR A 395 6.38 -1.81 10.63
N ASP A 396 5.46 -2.50 9.96
CA ASP A 396 5.65 -3.09 8.63
C ASP A 396 5.31 -2.10 7.50
N ASP A 397 4.80 -0.92 7.83
CA ASP A 397 4.52 0.13 6.86
C ASP A 397 5.82 0.66 6.23
N ALA A 398 5.78 0.91 4.94
CA ALA A 398 6.93 1.41 4.19
C ALA A 398 7.08 2.93 4.35
N TYR A 399 7.88 3.35 5.32
CA TYR A 399 8.32 4.73 5.46
C TYR A 399 9.73 4.90 4.90
N ALA A 400 9.99 6.06 4.28
CA ALA A 400 11.31 6.44 3.81
C ALA A 400 11.97 7.44 4.77
N VAL A 401 13.30 7.48 4.76
CA VAL A 401 14.05 8.53 5.44
C VAL A 401 13.64 9.88 4.87
N ASP A 402 13.57 10.89 5.71
CA ASP A 402 13.08 12.26 5.43
C ASP A 402 11.56 12.36 5.19
N ASP A 403 10.79 11.29 5.27
CA ASP A 403 9.35 11.42 5.31
C ASP A 403 8.91 12.14 6.59
N TYR A 404 7.93 13.02 6.45
CA TYR A 404 7.28 13.67 7.58
C TYR A 404 6.07 12.87 8.02
N VAL A 405 5.98 12.62 9.32
CA VAL A 405 4.94 11.79 9.92
C VAL A 405 4.22 12.49 11.07
N LEU A 406 2.95 12.14 11.20
CA LEU A 406 2.14 12.41 12.37
C LEU A 406 2.12 11.18 13.25
N TYR A 407 2.18 11.36 14.56
CA TYR A 407 2.08 10.25 15.49
C TYR A 407 1.39 10.63 16.79
N THR A 408 0.88 9.63 17.49
CA THR A 408 0.41 9.73 18.86
C THR A 408 1.41 9.07 19.80
N TYR A 409 1.51 9.57 21.02
CA TYR A 409 2.47 9.07 22.01
C TYR A 409 1.81 8.92 23.36
N SER A 410 1.93 7.74 23.96
CA SER A 410 1.48 7.52 25.34
C SER A 410 2.60 7.77 26.33
N LYS A 411 2.27 8.46 27.40
CA LYS A 411 3.09 8.67 28.59
C LYS A 411 2.67 7.78 29.76
N MET A 412 1.70 6.90 29.56
CA MET A 412 1.20 6.00 30.60
C MET A 412 2.32 5.07 31.08
N THR A 413 2.48 4.95 32.39
CA THR A 413 3.46 4.04 33.00
C THR A 413 3.20 2.60 32.55
N GLY A 414 4.20 1.94 31.99
CA GLY A 414 4.10 0.58 31.45
C GLY A 414 3.64 0.51 30.00
N ALA A 415 3.20 1.64 29.40
CA ALA A 415 2.74 1.72 28.03
C ALA A 415 3.33 2.94 27.29
N THR A 416 4.44 3.46 27.78
CA THR A 416 5.11 4.63 27.19
C THR A 416 5.65 4.32 25.80
N GLY A 417 5.39 5.20 24.82
CA GLY A 417 5.91 5.05 23.47
C GLY A 417 4.96 5.58 22.39
N VAL A 418 5.41 5.53 21.13
CA VAL A 418 4.60 5.85 19.95
C VAL A 418 3.52 4.78 19.80
N LYS A 419 2.27 5.19 19.57
CA LYS A 419 1.12 4.29 19.49
C LYS A 419 0.51 4.19 18.11
N SER A 420 0.58 5.26 17.33
CA SER A 420 0.14 5.28 15.94
C SER A 420 0.99 6.25 15.15
N MET A 421 1.17 5.98 13.87
CA MET A 421 1.93 6.85 12.97
C MET A 421 1.33 6.80 11.56
N LYS A 422 1.36 7.92 10.86
CA LYS A 422 1.05 7.99 9.42
C LYS A 422 1.83 9.12 8.75
N LEU A 423 1.95 9.07 7.43
CA LEU A 423 2.52 10.17 6.64
C LEU A 423 1.72 11.46 6.86
N ALA A 424 2.42 12.57 7.03
CA ALA A 424 1.81 13.88 7.15
C ALA A 424 1.38 14.40 5.78
N GLU A 425 0.14 14.84 5.67
CA GLU A 425 -0.35 15.52 4.47
C GLU A 425 0.15 16.98 4.47
N LYS A 426 0.48 17.49 3.28
CA LYS A 426 0.88 18.88 3.13
C LYS A 426 0.04 19.63 2.10
N VAL A 427 -0.15 20.91 2.33
CA VAL A 427 -0.77 21.86 1.39
C VAL A 427 0.24 22.94 1.06
N THR A 428 0.49 23.14 -0.22
CA THR A 428 1.40 24.18 -0.72
C THR A 428 0.62 25.41 -1.13
N GLY A 429 1.03 26.59 -0.67
CA GLY A 429 0.36 27.84 -1.00
C GLY A 429 1.15 29.09 -0.59
N THR A 430 0.79 30.24 -1.13
CA THR A 430 1.40 31.50 -0.73
C THR A 430 0.99 31.87 0.68
N LEU A 431 1.95 32.15 1.56
CA LEU A 431 1.69 32.63 2.93
C LEU A 431 1.27 34.10 2.89
N THR A 432 0.01 34.36 3.20
CA THR A 432 -0.58 35.72 3.17
C THR A 432 -0.95 36.25 4.55
N GLY A 433 -0.90 35.43 5.59
CA GLY A 433 -1.21 35.84 6.97
C GLY A 433 -0.62 34.89 7.99
N TYR A 434 -0.26 35.44 9.12
CA TYR A 434 0.25 34.69 10.26
C TYR A 434 -0.10 35.39 11.56
N VAL A 435 -0.63 34.63 12.51
CA VAL A 435 -0.85 35.07 13.91
C VAL A 435 -0.13 34.10 14.82
N GLU A 436 0.89 34.56 15.50
CA GLU A 436 1.74 33.75 16.36
C GLU A 436 0.95 32.87 17.32
N GLY A 437 1.26 31.57 17.33
CA GLY A 437 0.62 30.58 18.18
C GLY A 437 -0.86 30.31 17.88
N LYS A 438 -1.46 30.96 16.85
CA LYS A 438 -2.89 30.84 16.58
C LYS A 438 -3.22 30.31 15.19
N SER A 439 -2.69 30.95 14.14
CA SER A 439 -3.08 30.57 12.78
C SER A 439 -2.08 30.99 11.72
N VAL A 440 -2.10 30.27 10.60
CA VAL A 440 -1.44 30.64 9.34
C VAL A 440 -2.47 30.70 8.23
N VAL A 441 -2.26 31.58 7.24
CA VAL A 441 -3.08 31.71 6.04
C VAL A 441 -2.20 31.40 4.84
N ALA A 442 -2.43 30.26 4.20
CA ALA A 442 -1.69 29.80 3.03
C ALA A 442 -2.67 29.39 1.92
N GLY A 443 -2.40 29.81 0.68
CA GLY A 443 -3.27 29.51 -0.46
C GLY A 443 -4.72 29.95 -0.27
N GLY A 444 -4.95 31.05 0.49
CA GLY A 444 -6.28 31.58 0.79
C GLY A 444 -7.05 30.83 1.89
N THR A 445 -6.48 29.78 2.49
CA THR A 445 -7.09 29.01 3.60
C THR A 445 -6.41 29.34 4.91
N THR A 446 -7.21 29.50 5.97
CA THR A 446 -6.72 29.71 7.33
C THR A 446 -6.64 28.37 8.06
N TYR A 447 -5.47 28.03 8.57
CA TYR A 447 -5.20 26.84 9.38
C TYR A 447 -4.91 27.28 10.82
N LYS A 448 -5.58 26.70 11.81
CA LYS A 448 -5.24 26.89 13.22
C LYS A 448 -3.93 26.19 13.51
N ILE A 449 -3.09 26.75 14.35
CA ILE A 449 -1.85 26.12 14.76
C ILE A 449 -2.14 25.03 15.81
N ASN A 450 -1.56 23.86 15.64
CA ASN A 450 -1.63 22.76 16.58
C ASN A 450 -1.13 23.18 17.96
N ALA A 451 -1.83 22.79 19.02
CA ALA A 451 -1.52 23.19 20.39
C ALA A 451 -0.11 22.76 20.84
N VAL A 452 0.35 21.59 20.42
CA VAL A 452 1.71 21.10 20.72
C VAL A 452 2.75 21.86 19.93
N ALA A 453 2.49 22.16 18.66
CA ALA A 453 3.36 22.95 17.81
C ALA A 453 3.46 24.40 18.27
N ALA A 454 2.38 24.99 18.77
CA ALA A 454 2.36 26.36 19.29
C ALA A 454 3.27 26.57 20.51
N SER A 455 3.48 25.50 21.29
CA SER A 455 4.37 25.56 22.47
C SER A 455 5.85 25.48 22.12
N LYS A 456 6.20 25.25 20.86
CA LYS A 456 7.58 25.11 20.40
C LYS A 456 7.90 26.12 19.30
N ALA A 457 9.01 26.81 19.44
CA ALA A 457 9.47 27.96 18.66
C ALA A 457 9.68 27.72 17.14
N THR A 458 9.29 26.58 16.60
CA THR A 458 9.49 26.16 15.19
C THR A 458 8.47 26.76 14.21
N ILE A 459 7.33 27.25 14.71
CA ILE A 459 6.37 28.03 13.93
C ILE A 459 6.41 29.46 14.46
N GLY A 460 7.26 30.31 13.96
CA GLY A 460 7.26 31.65 14.49
C GLY A 460 8.23 32.61 13.81
N SER A 461 9.47 32.64 14.22
CA SER A 461 10.43 33.64 13.76
C SER A 461 10.79 33.50 12.27
N SER A 462 10.68 32.31 11.68
CA SER A 462 10.94 32.07 10.26
C SER A 462 9.78 32.48 9.34
N LEU A 463 8.54 32.45 9.83
CA LEU A 463 7.35 32.78 9.01
C LEU A 463 7.22 34.24 8.71
N THR A 464 7.72 35.12 9.56
CA THR A 464 7.72 36.58 9.30
C THR A 464 8.52 36.90 8.04
N ASN A 465 9.61 36.17 7.80
CA ASN A 465 10.44 36.33 6.59
C ASN A 465 9.88 35.57 5.37
N ALA A 466 8.92 34.65 5.58
CA ALA A 466 8.27 33.88 4.53
C ALA A 466 6.99 34.51 3.99
N MET A 467 6.58 35.68 4.50
CA MET A 467 5.38 36.39 4.01
C MET A 467 5.47 36.65 2.51
N ASN A 468 4.39 36.37 1.79
CA ASN A 468 4.27 36.44 0.34
C ASN A 468 5.18 35.44 -0.43
N THR A 469 5.72 34.45 0.27
CA THR A 469 6.41 33.32 -0.39
C THR A 469 5.52 32.09 -0.35
N THR A 470 5.84 31.10 -1.17
CA THR A 470 5.19 29.81 -1.17
C THR A 470 5.68 28.99 0.03
N VAL A 471 4.76 28.45 0.81
CA VAL A 471 5.05 27.58 1.96
C VAL A 471 4.33 26.24 1.84
N ASP A 472 4.89 25.22 2.44
CA ASP A 472 4.26 23.93 2.68
C ASP A 472 3.71 23.94 4.11
N VAL A 473 2.40 23.80 4.25
CA VAL A 473 1.73 23.65 5.54
C VAL A 473 1.45 22.17 5.73
N TYR A 474 2.09 21.55 6.71
CA TYR A 474 1.83 20.17 7.11
C TYR A 474 0.65 20.13 8.06
N LEU A 475 -0.31 19.29 7.76
CA LEU A 475 -1.58 19.21 8.47
C LEU A 475 -1.56 18.07 9.50
N GLY A 476 -2.06 18.37 10.69
CA GLY A 476 -2.33 17.41 11.75
C GLY A 476 -3.51 16.49 11.42
N PHE A 477 -3.82 15.57 12.32
CA PHE A 477 -4.93 14.62 12.14
C PHE A 477 -6.29 15.31 11.94
N TYR A 478 -6.43 16.54 12.39
CA TYR A 478 -7.71 17.28 12.37
C TYR A 478 -7.67 18.52 11.47
N GLY A 479 -6.66 18.61 10.59
CA GLY A 479 -6.52 19.70 9.62
C GLY A 479 -5.92 20.99 10.20
N ASP A 480 -5.38 20.95 11.38
CA ASP A 480 -4.57 21.97 12.03
C ASP A 480 -3.15 22.00 11.45
N ALA A 481 -2.47 23.14 11.50
CA ALA A 481 -1.08 23.25 11.06
C ALA A 481 -0.14 22.74 12.17
N VAL A 482 0.56 21.64 11.92
CA VAL A 482 1.56 21.07 12.83
C VAL A 482 2.97 21.57 12.53
N TYR A 483 3.23 21.92 11.27
CA TYR A 483 4.51 22.45 10.82
C TYR A 483 4.31 23.29 9.55
N VAL A 484 5.07 24.36 9.43
CA VAL A 484 5.09 25.17 8.21
C VAL A 484 6.54 25.33 7.80
N ASP A 485 6.84 24.83 6.63
CA ASP A 485 8.14 25.02 6.01
C ASP A 485 8.01 26.07 4.91
N ALA A 486 9.08 26.86 4.68
CA ALA A 486 9.20 27.51 3.40
C ALA A 486 9.07 26.39 2.38
N ALA A 487 8.03 26.40 1.54
CA ALA A 487 7.94 25.42 0.50
C ALA A 487 9.31 25.42 -0.15
N ALA A 488 9.97 24.29 -0.12
CA ALA A 488 11.18 24.12 -0.92
C ALA A 488 10.76 24.62 -2.28
N ALA A 489 11.27 25.78 -2.68
CA ALA A 489 10.89 26.44 -3.94
C ALA A 489 11.03 25.34 -4.94
N SER A 490 9.93 24.83 -5.44
CA SER A 490 9.79 23.51 -6.03
C SER A 490 10.99 23.26 -6.93
N ASP A 491 11.93 22.47 -6.44
CA ASP A 491 13.14 22.06 -7.16
C ASP A 491 13.94 23.18 -7.88
N ALA A 492 13.80 24.42 -7.43
CA ALA A 492 14.47 25.58 -7.99
C ALA A 492 15.92 25.70 -7.45
N TYR A 493 16.67 24.61 -7.56
CA TYR A 493 18.10 24.59 -7.30
C TYR A 493 18.86 24.39 -8.61
N ALA A 494 20.06 24.97 -8.66
CA ALA A 494 20.98 24.80 -9.75
C ALA A 494 22.42 24.94 -9.24
N ALA A 495 23.37 24.38 -9.96
CA ALA A 495 24.78 24.73 -9.78
C ALA A 495 25.18 25.84 -10.75
N VAL A 496 26.02 26.74 -10.30
CA VAL A 496 26.59 27.81 -11.15
C VAL A 496 27.85 27.28 -11.83
N ILE A 497 27.76 26.97 -13.11
CA ILE A 497 28.88 26.39 -13.88
C ILE A 497 29.58 27.38 -14.83
N GLY A 498 29.06 28.61 -14.93
CA GLY A 498 29.69 29.63 -15.77
C GLY A 498 29.04 31.00 -15.57
N SER A 499 29.74 32.01 -16.03
CA SER A 499 29.24 33.39 -16.06
C SER A 499 29.87 34.18 -17.22
N ASN A 500 29.30 35.35 -17.52
CA ASN A 500 29.89 36.28 -18.48
C ASN A 500 30.90 37.27 -17.83
N SER A 501 31.46 36.95 -16.67
CA SER A 501 32.50 37.74 -16.01
C SER A 501 33.82 37.57 -16.78
N ALA A 502 34.48 38.66 -17.03
CA ALA A 502 35.82 38.65 -17.68
C ALA A 502 36.97 38.30 -16.71
N SER A 503 36.64 38.05 -15.43
CA SER A 503 37.63 37.77 -14.39
C SER A 503 37.82 36.27 -14.20
N GLY A 504 38.98 35.72 -14.58
CA GLY A 504 39.31 34.28 -14.45
C GLY A 504 39.55 33.76 -13.04
N THR A 505 39.04 34.41 -12.00
CA THR A 505 39.31 34.07 -10.59
C THR A 505 38.05 33.74 -9.79
N GLY A 506 37.02 33.19 -10.41
CA GLY A 506 35.77 32.81 -9.69
C GLY A 506 34.89 33.96 -9.20
N SER A 507 35.34 35.23 -9.38
CA SER A 507 34.56 36.40 -8.98
C SER A 507 33.51 36.73 -10.03
N LEU A 508 32.25 36.79 -9.63
CA LEU A 508 31.11 37.17 -10.46
C LEU A 508 30.80 38.67 -10.46
N LEU A 509 31.72 39.48 -10.00
CA LEU A 509 31.55 40.93 -9.92
C LEU A 509 31.35 41.53 -11.31
N GLY A 510 30.21 42.22 -11.52
CA GLY A 510 29.80 42.77 -12.79
C GLY A 510 29.22 41.78 -13.83
N ALA A 511 29.13 40.51 -13.51
CA ALA A 511 28.45 39.55 -14.36
C ALA A 511 26.93 39.79 -14.36
N THR A 512 26.33 39.70 -15.54
CA THR A 512 24.87 39.83 -15.73
C THR A 512 24.23 38.55 -16.22
N LYS A 513 25.01 37.51 -16.53
CA LYS A 513 24.54 36.20 -16.99
C LYS A 513 25.23 35.07 -16.22
N ALA A 514 24.46 34.07 -15.88
CA ALA A 514 24.94 32.79 -15.34
C ALA A 514 24.70 31.68 -16.35
N GLU A 515 25.58 30.71 -16.40
CA GLU A 515 25.26 29.38 -16.89
C GLU A 515 24.91 28.50 -15.69
N LEU A 516 23.68 28.04 -15.67
CA LEU A 516 23.13 27.22 -14.58
C LEU A 516 22.96 25.79 -15.07
N LEU A 517 23.37 24.85 -14.22
CA LEU A 517 23.11 23.45 -14.35
C LEU A 517 21.97 23.10 -13.41
N PHE A 518 20.82 22.72 -13.97
CA PHE A 518 19.60 22.38 -13.23
C PHE A 518 19.59 20.92 -12.74
N LEU A 519 18.70 20.61 -11.81
CA LEU A 519 18.62 19.28 -11.18
C LEU A 519 18.28 18.15 -12.18
N ASP A 520 17.65 18.47 -13.29
CA ASP A 520 17.35 17.55 -14.38
C ASP A 520 18.54 17.30 -15.33
N GLY A 521 19.72 17.89 -15.03
CA GLY A 521 20.91 17.81 -15.86
C GLY A 521 20.92 18.80 -17.03
N THR A 522 19.88 19.63 -17.21
CA THR A 522 19.86 20.63 -18.28
C THR A 522 20.74 21.85 -17.95
N ARG A 523 21.30 22.44 -18.96
CA ARG A 523 22.14 23.63 -18.84
C ARG A 523 21.46 24.81 -19.55
N LYS A 524 21.55 26.00 -18.95
CA LYS A 524 20.99 27.21 -19.57
C LYS A 524 21.73 28.44 -19.14
N VAL A 525 22.01 29.29 -20.10
CA VAL A 525 22.49 30.66 -19.86
C VAL A 525 21.30 31.56 -19.57
N VAL A 526 21.31 32.21 -18.40
CA VAL A 526 20.19 33.02 -17.88
C VAL A 526 20.66 34.44 -17.54
N ASP A 527 19.76 35.41 -17.66
CA ASP A 527 20.00 36.76 -17.18
C ASP A 527 19.79 36.80 -15.65
N VAL A 528 20.77 37.39 -14.94
CA VAL A 528 20.82 37.42 -13.49
C VAL A 528 20.61 38.85 -12.99
N LYS A 529 19.54 39.05 -12.22
CA LYS A 529 19.24 40.32 -11.53
C LYS A 529 20.06 40.50 -10.26
N SER A 530 20.24 39.41 -9.52
CA SER A 530 21.02 39.44 -8.28
C SER A 530 21.69 38.07 -8.08
N TRP A 531 22.98 38.13 -7.75
CA TRP A 531 23.81 36.97 -7.47
C TRP A 531 23.72 36.52 -5.98
N GLY A 532 23.18 37.36 -5.10
CA GLY A 532 23.34 37.10 -3.67
C GLY A 532 24.82 36.95 -3.30
N SER A 533 25.15 35.86 -2.62
CA SER A 533 26.56 35.50 -2.31
C SER A 533 27.11 34.43 -3.26
N ALA A 534 26.38 34.05 -4.32
CA ALA A 534 26.75 32.95 -5.21
C ALA A 534 28.05 33.19 -5.95
N GLN A 535 28.83 32.13 -6.08
CA GLN A 535 30.06 32.06 -6.83
C GLN A 535 30.05 30.92 -7.84
N LEU A 536 31.09 30.80 -8.66
CA LEU A 536 31.26 29.66 -9.55
C LEU A 536 31.36 28.36 -8.72
N ASN A 537 30.72 27.30 -9.19
CA ASN A 537 30.65 25.99 -8.59
C ASN A 537 29.81 25.91 -7.29
N ASP A 538 29.10 26.99 -6.91
CA ASP A 538 28.13 26.96 -5.82
C ASP A 538 26.81 26.31 -6.22
N ILE A 539 26.12 25.69 -5.24
CA ILE A 539 24.70 25.36 -5.35
C ILE A 539 23.89 26.58 -4.93
N VAL A 540 22.98 26.99 -5.78
CA VAL A 540 22.06 28.12 -5.55
C VAL A 540 20.61 27.65 -5.54
N SER A 541 19.77 28.26 -4.72
CA SER A 541 18.34 28.35 -5.00
C SER A 541 18.10 29.56 -5.88
N TYR A 542 17.08 29.50 -6.74
CA TYR A 542 16.76 30.62 -7.62
C TYR A 542 15.25 30.90 -7.66
N ARG A 543 14.93 32.14 -7.99
CA ARG A 543 13.58 32.58 -8.36
C ARG A 543 13.67 33.44 -9.61
N ILE A 544 12.60 33.49 -10.38
CA ILE A 544 12.52 34.24 -11.64
C ILE A 544 11.55 35.39 -11.39
N ASN A 545 11.96 36.64 -11.68
CA ASN A 545 11.11 37.81 -11.57
C ASN A 545 10.19 37.99 -12.79
N SER A 546 9.35 39.05 -12.78
CA SER A 546 8.43 39.39 -13.89
C SER A 546 9.12 39.63 -15.21
N ASP A 547 10.39 40.07 -15.17
CA ASP A 547 11.22 40.42 -16.36
C ASP A 547 12.00 39.20 -16.86
N LYS A 548 11.72 38.00 -16.29
CA LYS A 548 12.39 36.72 -16.58
C LYS A 548 13.87 36.67 -16.17
N GLU A 549 14.33 37.60 -15.32
CA GLU A 549 15.66 37.58 -14.75
C GLU A 549 15.71 36.69 -13.51
N TYR A 550 16.81 36.00 -13.30
CA TYR A 550 17.06 35.11 -12.17
C TYR A 550 17.59 35.90 -10.97
N ILE A 551 17.07 35.61 -9.80
CA ILE A 551 17.60 36.08 -8.51
C ILE A 551 18.13 34.82 -7.82
N LEU A 552 19.45 34.77 -7.66
CA LEU A 552 20.16 33.64 -7.10
C LEU A 552 20.39 33.87 -5.61
N THR A 553 20.35 32.78 -4.83
CA THR A 553 20.72 32.77 -3.42
C THR A 553 21.61 31.55 -3.19
N GLN A 554 22.83 31.76 -2.73
CA GLN A 554 23.74 30.69 -2.38
C GLN A 554 23.13 29.84 -1.25
N VAL A 555 23.07 28.52 -1.45
CA VAL A 555 22.63 27.56 -0.43
C VAL A 555 23.74 26.61 0.00
N ALA A 556 24.70 26.37 -0.86
CA ALA A 556 25.96 25.70 -0.51
C ALA A 556 27.09 26.21 -1.38
N SER A 557 28.26 26.35 -0.79
CA SER A 557 29.51 26.76 -1.46
C SER A 557 30.46 25.57 -1.59
N VAL A 558 31.40 25.74 -2.53
CA VAL A 558 32.51 24.81 -2.70
C VAL A 558 33.41 24.82 -1.47
N ASN A 559 33.74 23.64 -0.98
CA ASN A 559 34.77 23.48 0.06
C ASN A 559 36.15 23.49 -0.62
N ALA A 560 36.82 24.64 -0.61
CA ALA A 560 38.08 24.93 -1.30
C ALA A 560 39.33 24.20 -0.77
N THR A 561 39.22 23.14 0.03
CA THR A 561 40.35 22.51 0.71
C THR A 561 40.34 20.98 0.64
N GLU A 562 39.79 20.41 -0.39
CA GLU A 562 39.74 18.95 -0.47
C GLU A 562 41.07 18.44 -1.09
N THR A 563 41.79 17.69 -0.29
CA THR A 563 42.82 16.76 -0.74
C THR A 563 42.19 15.57 -1.39
N ALA A 564 42.77 15.05 -2.46
CA ALA A 564 42.35 13.83 -3.15
C ALA A 564 41.76 12.75 -2.23
N GLY A 565 40.58 12.23 -2.54
CA GLY A 565 39.91 11.21 -1.76
C GLY A 565 38.60 10.74 -2.35
N VAL A 566 38.07 9.63 -1.83
CA VAL A 566 36.82 9.05 -2.27
C VAL A 566 35.66 9.93 -1.80
N LEU A 567 34.96 10.55 -2.71
CA LEU A 567 33.82 11.43 -2.43
C LEU A 567 32.56 10.65 -2.12
N VAL A 568 32.30 9.58 -2.86
CA VAL A 568 31.12 8.74 -2.67
C VAL A 568 31.56 7.33 -2.31
N THR A 569 31.35 6.95 -1.07
CA THR A 569 31.55 5.58 -0.61
C THR A 569 30.19 4.94 -0.32
N LYS A 570 29.92 3.83 -0.99
CA LYS A 570 28.78 2.98 -0.66
C LYS A 570 29.20 2.07 0.49
N GLY A 571 28.81 2.43 1.71
CA GLY A 571 29.02 1.60 2.89
C GLY A 571 27.71 0.96 3.34
N ASN A 572 27.78 -0.30 3.75
CA ASN A 572 26.68 -0.98 4.40
C ASN A 572 26.46 -0.34 5.78
N THR A 573 25.70 0.73 5.87
CA THR A 573 25.38 1.35 7.14
C THR A 573 24.05 0.81 7.66
N THR A 574 24.01 0.47 8.93
CA THR A 574 22.82 0.04 9.66
C THR A 574 21.67 1.05 9.63
N MET A 575 21.84 2.18 9.01
CA MET A 575 20.86 3.29 8.92
C MET A 575 20.20 3.47 7.56
N GLY A 576 20.48 2.62 6.56
CA GLY A 576 19.90 2.73 5.23
C GLY A 576 20.32 3.96 4.42
N ASN A 577 21.20 4.80 4.94
CA ASN A 577 21.81 5.94 4.27
C ASN A 577 23.29 5.67 4.06
N ASP A 578 23.75 5.78 2.82
CA ASP A 578 25.18 5.71 2.54
C ASP A 578 25.82 7.07 2.86
N LYS A 579 27.02 7.00 3.44
CA LYS A 579 27.83 8.17 3.73
C LYS A 579 28.62 8.55 2.50
N TYR A 580 28.77 9.84 2.30
CA TYR A 580 29.85 10.36 1.45
C TYR A 580 30.67 11.37 2.26
N ASN A 581 31.94 11.42 1.98
CA ASN A 581 32.83 12.35 2.65
C ASN A 581 32.89 13.60 1.80
N VAL A 582 32.48 14.71 2.37
CA VAL A 582 32.66 16.02 1.77
C VAL A 582 33.26 16.92 2.84
N GLY A 583 34.50 17.34 2.61
CA GLY A 583 35.09 18.39 3.36
C GLY A 583 35.55 18.08 4.79
N GLN A 584 36.18 19.06 5.40
CA GLN A 584 36.74 18.99 6.76
C GLN A 584 35.71 18.84 7.87
N ASN A 585 34.39 18.89 7.57
CA ASN A 585 33.32 18.88 8.55
C ASN A 585 32.73 17.50 8.82
N GLY A 586 33.34 16.45 8.28
CA GLY A 586 32.92 15.06 8.51
C GLY A 586 31.90 14.54 7.45
N PRO A 587 31.50 13.28 7.57
CA PRO A 587 30.66 12.64 6.57
C PRO A 587 29.25 13.24 6.53
N SER A 588 28.78 13.58 5.35
CA SER A 588 27.37 13.87 5.07
C SER A 588 26.65 12.60 4.60
N TYR A 589 25.34 12.64 4.63
CA TYR A 589 24.51 11.50 4.23
C TYR A 589 23.71 11.85 2.97
N ALA A 590 23.49 10.86 2.15
CA ALA A 590 22.58 10.94 1.00
C ALA A 590 21.56 9.80 1.05
N ASN A 591 20.41 10.02 0.44
CA ASN A 591 19.34 9.03 0.38
C ASN A 591 18.85 8.81 -1.07
N GLY A 592 17.74 8.06 -1.22
CA GLY A 592 17.14 7.79 -2.53
C GLY A 592 16.57 9.02 -3.26
N LYS A 593 16.46 10.18 -2.59
CA LYS A 593 15.93 11.44 -3.15
C LYS A 593 17.03 12.48 -3.44
N THR A 594 18.27 12.23 -3.02
CA THR A 594 19.41 13.15 -3.26
C THR A 594 19.73 13.21 -4.74
N THR A 595 19.83 14.42 -5.30
CA THR A 595 20.28 14.66 -6.67
C THR A 595 21.77 14.90 -6.71
N PHE A 596 22.46 14.15 -7.56
CA PHE A 596 23.90 14.32 -7.83
C PHE A 596 24.07 14.91 -9.23
N LEU A 597 24.78 16.04 -9.31
CA LEU A 597 25.14 16.71 -10.54
C LEU A 597 26.65 16.61 -10.69
N ILE A 598 27.14 16.02 -11.79
CA ILE A 598 28.56 15.82 -12.04
C ILE A 598 28.87 16.55 -13.33
N TYR A 599 29.77 17.50 -13.24
CA TYR A 599 30.19 18.32 -14.35
C TYR A 599 31.67 18.10 -14.65
N ASN A 600 31.98 17.60 -15.84
CA ASN A 600 33.34 17.48 -16.35
C ASN A 600 33.68 18.75 -17.12
N GLU A 601 34.57 19.60 -16.56
CA GLU A 601 34.96 20.90 -17.14
C GLU A 601 35.79 20.73 -18.41
N ALA A 602 36.64 19.70 -18.49
CA ALA A 602 37.50 19.46 -19.66
C ALA A 602 36.68 19.05 -20.89
N THR A 603 35.71 18.22 -20.72
CA THR A 603 34.84 17.72 -21.81
C THR A 603 33.56 18.54 -21.98
N ASN A 604 33.28 19.43 -21.01
CA ASN A 604 32.03 20.19 -20.92
C ASN A 604 30.77 19.33 -20.91
N THR A 605 30.85 18.18 -20.26
CA THR A 605 29.75 17.20 -20.15
C THR A 605 29.15 17.16 -18.75
N VAL A 606 27.85 16.80 -18.64
CA VAL A 606 27.11 16.74 -17.40
C VAL A 606 26.48 15.38 -17.26
N GLU A 607 26.52 14.83 -16.05
CA GLU A 607 25.76 13.66 -15.63
C GLU A 607 24.88 14.02 -14.43
N SER A 608 23.65 13.55 -14.41
CA SER A 608 22.71 13.74 -13.29
C SER A 608 22.17 12.40 -12.81
N TYR A 609 22.20 12.21 -11.50
CA TYR A 609 21.70 11.00 -10.86
C TYR A 609 20.76 11.36 -9.71
N VAL A 610 19.69 10.60 -9.54
CA VAL A 610 18.79 10.70 -8.38
C VAL A 610 18.96 9.46 -7.51
N GLY A 611 19.30 9.69 -6.25
CA GLY A 611 19.55 8.66 -5.24
C GLY A 611 20.99 8.18 -5.18
N ILE A 612 21.51 8.06 -3.96
CA ILE A 612 22.86 7.55 -3.66
C ILE A 612 23.12 6.18 -4.26
N ALA A 613 22.04 5.43 -4.42
CA ALA A 613 22.08 4.12 -5.02
C ALA A 613 22.47 4.13 -6.49
N ASN A 614 22.22 5.21 -7.20
CA ASN A 614 22.40 5.32 -8.65
C ASN A 614 23.65 6.08 -9.07
N VAL A 615 24.23 6.89 -8.15
CA VAL A 615 25.45 7.65 -8.45
C VAL A 615 26.67 6.72 -8.45
N PRO A 616 27.65 6.93 -9.35
CA PRO A 616 28.91 6.18 -9.32
C PRO A 616 29.76 6.55 -8.10
N THR A 617 30.76 5.70 -7.79
CA THR A 617 31.82 6.10 -6.88
C THR A 617 32.69 7.13 -7.58
N ILE A 618 32.85 8.29 -6.96
CA ILE A 618 33.64 9.40 -7.47
C ILE A 618 34.83 9.57 -6.56
N ASN A 619 36.02 9.54 -7.14
CA ASN A 619 37.27 9.77 -6.43
C ASN A 619 37.92 11.01 -7.03
N LEU A 620 37.91 12.10 -6.28
CA LEU A 620 38.57 13.36 -6.68
C LEU A 620 40.08 13.19 -6.55
N THR A 621 40.84 13.69 -7.51
CA THR A 621 42.26 13.40 -7.59
C THR A 621 43.15 14.56 -7.16
N ASP A 622 42.66 15.79 -7.21
CA ASP A 622 43.45 16.97 -6.84
C ASP A 622 42.61 18.14 -6.29
N ALA A 623 43.27 19.29 -6.14
CA ALA A 623 42.71 20.50 -5.54
C ALA A 623 41.86 21.35 -6.52
N ASP A 624 41.91 21.06 -7.82
CA ASP A 624 41.14 21.74 -8.83
C ASP A 624 39.72 21.13 -8.98
N ASP A 625 39.52 19.90 -8.41
CA ASP A 625 38.23 19.28 -8.29
C ASP A 625 37.38 19.98 -7.21
N ASN A 626 36.15 20.27 -7.55
CA ASN A 626 35.23 21.03 -6.70
C ASN A 626 34.00 20.19 -6.30
N CYS A 627 33.59 20.30 -5.05
CA CYS A 627 32.35 19.69 -4.58
C CYS A 627 31.57 20.64 -3.66
N ALA A 628 30.26 20.77 -3.93
CA ALA A 628 29.32 21.49 -3.07
C ALA A 628 28.19 20.56 -2.64
N VAL A 629 27.74 20.68 -1.38
CA VAL A 629 26.69 19.83 -0.82
C VAL A 629 25.67 20.69 -0.12
N TYR A 630 24.44 20.59 -0.54
CA TYR A 630 23.33 21.26 0.11
C TYR A 630 22.54 20.27 0.99
N VAL A 631 22.57 20.50 2.29
CA VAL A 631 21.75 19.83 3.30
C VAL A 631 20.73 20.84 3.83
N PRO A 632 19.42 20.68 3.56
CA PRO A 632 18.41 21.59 4.09
C PRO A 632 18.42 21.61 5.63
N ASN A 633 18.10 22.77 6.20
CA ASN A 633 18.00 22.90 7.67
C ASN A 633 16.99 21.88 8.23
N GLY A 634 17.45 21.08 9.21
CA GLY A 634 16.63 20.03 9.83
C GLY A 634 16.60 18.71 9.05
N SER A 635 17.21 18.61 7.87
CA SER A 635 17.38 17.35 7.15
C SER A 635 18.60 16.59 7.63
N ALA A 636 18.50 15.27 7.68
CA ALA A 636 19.63 14.38 7.93
C ALA A 636 20.44 14.08 6.67
N SER A 637 19.88 14.36 5.49
CA SER A 637 20.45 14.00 4.19
C SER A 637 20.59 15.20 3.26
N ALA A 638 21.56 15.12 2.35
CA ALA A 638 21.72 16.12 1.30
C ALA A 638 20.57 16.07 0.30
N LYS A 639 20.13 17.24 -0.15
CA LYS A 639 19.18 17.37 -1.25
C LYS A 639 19.90 17.40 -2.59
N VAL A 640 21.01 18.12 -2.68
CA VAL A 640 21.81 18.26 -3.90
C VAL A 640 23.29 18.09 -3.55
N VAL A 641 23.98 17.32 -4.35
CA VAL A 641 25.46 17.20 -4.40
C VAL A 641 25.90 17.60 -5.79
N PHE A 642 26.76 18.59 -5.87
CA PHE A 642 27.36 19.04 -7.13
C PHE A 642 28.86 18.78 -7.11
N VAL A 643 29.37 18.20 -8.20
CA VAL A 643 30.80 17.93 -8.42
C VAL A 643 31.18 18.53 -9.73
N ALA A 644 32.25 19.34 -9.73
CA ALA A 644 32.92 19.80 -10.92
C ALA A 644 34.36 19.27 -10.91
N HIS A 645 34.82 18.66 -12.01
CA HIS A 645 36.17 18.10 -12.12
C HIS A 645 36.75 18.39 -13.50
N ASP A 646 38.07 18.49 -13.58
CA ASP A 646 38.80 18.86 -14.79
C ASP A 646 39.03 17.69 -15.76
N GLY A 647 38.50 16.53 -15.50
CA GLY A 647 38.54 15.34 -16.35
C GLY A 647 39.43 14.21 -15.86
N ASP A 648 40.18 14.39 -14.77
CA ASP A 648 41.05 13.38 -14.19
C ASP A 648 40.44 12.67 -12.98
N ALA A 649 39.29 13.15 -12.43
CA ALA A 649 38.56 12.45 -11.40
C ALA A 649 38.27 10.99 -11.78
N VAL A 650 38.63 10.05 -10.92
CA VAL A 650 38.35 8.65 -11.15
C VAL A 650 36.91 8.35 -10.82
N ILE A 651 36.07 8.25 -11.82
CA ILE A 651 34.68 7.83 -11.69
C ILE A 651 34.65 6.33 -11.92
N SER A 652 34.51 5.57 -10.83
CA SER A 652 34.47 4.11 -10.89
C SER A 652 33.10 3.58 -10.51
N GLY A 653 32.57 2.71 -11.34
CA GLY A 653 31.38 1.96 -11.03
C GLY A 653 30.10 2.75 -11.15
N ASN A 654 29.73 3.07 -12.37
CA ASN A 654 28.32 3.29 -12.70
C ASN A 654 27.58 1.95 -12.55
N SER A 655 27.60 1.42 -11.35
CA SER A 655 27.59 0.00 -11.05
C SER A 655 26.21 -0.58 -10.80
N LYS A 656 25.10 0.14 -11.08
CA LYS A 656 23.79 -0.38 -10.75
C LYS A 656 22.94 -0.83 -11.91
N SER A 657 23.42 -0.62 -13.12
CA SER A 657 22.69 -1.10 -14.29
C SER A 657 23.55 -2.10 -15.04
N VAL A 658 23.45 -3.35 -14.59
CA VAL A 658 23.97 -4.43 -15.42
C VAL A 658 22.93 -4.71 -16.48
N PHE A 659 23.31 -4.56 -17.72
CA PHE A 659 22.44 -4.72 -18.87
C PHE A 659 22.76 -6.02 -19.59
N PHE A 660 21.70 -6.72 -19.93
CA PHE A 660 21.79 -7.85 -20.81
C PHE A 660 21.40 -7.36 -22.21
N ILE A 661 22.34 -7.32 -23.11
CA ILE A 661 22.14 -6.79 -24.45
C ILE A 661 22.03 -7.96 -25.41
N LYS A 662 21.00 -7.96 -26.22
CA LYS A 662 20.84 -8.92 -27.30
C LYS A 662 21.87 -8.65 -28.39
N GLY A 663 22.70 -9.65 -28.68
CA GLY A 663 23.61 -9.60 -29.79
C GLY A 663 22.93 -9.86 -31.14
N ASP A 664 23.45 -9.27 -32.22
CA ASP A 664 23.04 -9.64 -33.59
C ASP A 664 23.76 -10.94 -34.04
N LYS A 665 23.00 -11.99 -34.30
CA LYS A 665 23.54 -13.29 -34.79
C LYS A 665 24.34 -13.16 -36.10
N ASN A 666 24.05 -12.14 -36.90
CA ASN A 666 24.71 -11.96 -38.21
C ASN A 666 25.94 -11.02 -38.13
N GLY A 667 26.29 -10.54 -36.97
CA GLY A 667 27.52 -9.81 -36.72
C GLY A 667 27.62 -8.39 -37.31
N ASN A 668 26.57 -7.84 -37.85
CA ASN A 668 26.57 -6.51 -38.45
C ASN A 668 25.29 -5.74 -38.07
N PRO A 669 25.22 -5.09 -36.89
CA PRO A 669 24.11 -4.21 -36.57
C PRO A 669 24.05 -3.07 -37.60
N ALA A 670 22.84 -2.69 -38.03
CA ALA A 670 22.66 -1.60 -38.98
C ALA A 670 23.13 -0.28 -38.36
N VAL A 671 23.86 0.50 -39.11
CA VAL A 671 24.21 1.87 -38.72
C VAL A 671 23.03 2.76 -39.06
N ASN A 672 22.48 3.38 -38.04
CA ASN A 672 21.43 4.39 -38.16
C ASN A 672 22.06 5.77 -38.01
N HIS A 673 21.42 6.79 -38.58
CA HIS A 673 21.90 8.19 -38.51
C HIS A 673 20.79 9.13 -38.11
N THR A 674 21.08 10.06 -37.20
CA THR A 674 20.27 11.25 -36.97
C THR A 674 21.15 12.46 -36.80
N GLU A 675 20.65 13.67 -37.19
CA GLU A 675 21.41 14.92 -37.02
C GLU A 675 21.77 15.21 -35.56
N GLU A 676 20.96 14.72 -34.63
CA GLU A 676 21.14 14.90 -33.18
C GLU A 676 22.21 13.98 -32.58
N PHE A 677 22.27 12.71 -33.02
CA PHE A 677 23.14 11.68 -32.41
C PHE A 677 24.33 11.28 -33.30
N GLY A 678 24.31 11.65 -34.59
CA GLY A 678 25.25 11.13 -35.57
C GLY A 678 24.97 9.67 -35.94
N ASP A 679 26.01 8.89 -36.24
CA ASP A 679 25.89 7.48 -36.56
C ASP A 679 25.79 6.63 -35.27
N TYR A 680 24.78 5.76 -35.18
CA TYR A 680 24.57 4.94 -34.02
C TYR A 680 24.08 3.52 -34.39
N TYR A 681 24.34 2.58 -33.47
CA TYR A 681 23.69 1.26 -33.43
C TYR A 681 22.50 1.31 -32.50
N GLU A 682 21.44 0.57 -32.83
CA GLU A 682 20.29 0.37 -31.95
C GLU A 682 20.23 -1.08 -31.49
N TYR A 683 20.10 -1.30 -30.18
CA TYR A 683 20.02 -2.61 -29.57
C TYR A 683 18.82 -2.72 -28.63
N ASP A 684 18.26 -3.92 -28.57
CA ASP A 684 17.37 -4.28 -27.47
C ASP A 684 18.20 -4.60 -26.21
N ALA A 685 17.80 -4.09 -25.07
CA ALA A 685 18.47 -4.28 -23.80
C ALA A 685 17.45 -4.48 -22.68
N ILE A 686 17.84 -5.15 -21.61
CA ILE A 686 17.08 -5.27 -20.39
C ILE A 686 17.67 -4.29 -19.38
N ILE A 687 16.89 -3.28 -19.01
CA ILE A 687 17.30 -2.19 -18.12
C ILE A 687 16.25 -2.02 -17.03
N GLY A 688 16.65 -2.22 -15.76
CA GLY A 688 15.74 -2.03 -14.63
C GLY A 688 14.48 -2.88 -14.68
N GLY A 689 14.59 -4.10 -15.24
CA GLY A 689 13.46 -5.01 -15.37
C GLY A 689 12.57 -4.78 -16.60
N GLU A 690 12.95 -3.87 -17.48
CA GLU A 690 12.18 -3.59 -18.71
C GLU A 690 13.01 -3.85 -19.97
N ILE A 691 12.35 -4.35 -21.01
CA ILE A 691 12.93 -4.49 -22.33
C ILE A 691 12.83 -3.14 -23.03
N THR A 692 13.96 -2.56 -23.38
CA THR A 692 14.02 -1.22 -24.00
C THR A 692 15.00 -1.18 -25.16
N LYS A 693 14.84 -0.21 -26.07
CA LYS A 693 15.80 0.05 -27.14
C LYS A 693 16.83 1.09 -26.70
N ILE A 694 18.09 0.79 -26.89
CA ILE A 694 19.20 1.70 -26.59
C ILE A 694 19.94 2.08 -27.85
N LYS A 695 20.42 3.35 -27.88
CA LYS A 695 21.29 3.86 -28.96
C LYS A 695 22.71 3.91 -28.45
N MET A 696 23.63 3.42 -29.24
CA MET A 696 25.08 3.43 -28.96
C MET A 696 25.82 4.01 -30.15
N ALA A 697 26.79 4.90 -29.90
CA ALA A 697 27.60 5.49 -30.98
C ALA A 697 28.19 4.38 -31.85
N ALA A 698 28.15 4.53 -33.19
CA ALA A 698 28.61 3.53 -34.15
C ALA A 698 30.14 3.44 -34.20
N THR A 699 30.75 2.96 -33.14
CA THR A 699 32.18 2.68 -33.00
C THR A 699 32.44 1.17 -33.01
N ALA A 700 33.68 0.78 -33.28
CA ALA A 700 34.07 -0.62 -33.25
C ALA A 700 33.87 -1.26 -31.86
N ALA A 701 34.07 -0.47 -30.79
CA ALA A 701 33.87 -0.90 -29.40
C ALA A 701 32.39 -1.16 -29.04
N ASN A 702 31.48 -0.44 -29.69
CA ASN A 702 30.03 -0.56 -29.43
C ASN A 702 29.34 -1.53 -30.41
N LYS A 703 30.09 -2.20 -31.29
CA LYS A 703 29.53 -3.23 -32.20
C LYS A 703 29.34 -4.54 -31.47
N ILE A 704 28.13 -4.81 -31.05
CA ILE A 704 27.77 -5.98 -30.27
C ILE A 704 27.25 -7.06 -31.21
N THR A 705 27.92 -8.20 -31.23
CA THR A 705 27.61 -9.32 -32.12
C THR A 705 27.12 -10.60 -31.39
N ALA A 706 27.03 -10.54 -30.07
CA ALA A 706 26.55 -11.61 -29.22
C ALA A 706 25.82 -11.06 -28.02
N THR A 707 24.95 -11.85 -27.41
CA THR A 707 24.33 -11.48 -26.12
C THR A 707 25.39 -11.32 -25.04
N ILE A 708 25.39 -10.20 -24.35
CA ILE A 708 26.34 -9.88 -23.30
C ILE A 708 25.62 -9.30 -22.10
N ALA A 709 26.25 -9.44 -20.93
CA ALA A 709 25.92 -8.65 -19.73
C ALA A 709 27.03 -7.61 -19.55
N SER A 710 26.68 -6.35 -19.44
CA SER A 710 27.65 -5.27 -19.34
C SER A 710 27.13 -4.13 -18.49
N GLN A 711 28.06 -3.35 -17.99
CA GLN A 711 27.77 -2.00 -17.47
C GLN A 711 27.79 -1.02 -18.63
N LEU A 712 26.81 -0.14 -18.64
CA LEU A 712 26.69 0.92 -19.63
C LEU A 712 26.74 2.28 -18.92
N THR A 713 27.33 3.26 -19.57
CA THR A 713 27.14 4.67 -19.26
C THR A 713 26.16 5.27 -20.27
N LYS A 714 25.46 6.31 -19.86
CA LYS A 714 24.53 7.04 -20.70
C LYS A 714 24.92 8.52 -20.67
N ASP A 715 25.16 9.10 -21.83
CA ASP A 715 25.47 10.53 -21.93
C ASP A 715 24.19 11.40 -21.82
N SER A 716 24.41 12.74 -21.79
CA SER A 716 23.32 13.72 -21.72
C SER A 716 22.38 13.72 -22.92
N LYS A 717 22.80 13.13 -24.05
CA LYS A 717 21.98 12.97 -25.26
C LYS A 717 21.21 11.63 -25.27
N GLY A 718 21.39 10.80 -24.25
CA GLY A 718 20.75 9.52 -24.16
C GLY A 718 21.46 8.41 -24.93
N VAL A 719 22.70 8.62 -25.38
CA VAL A 719 23.51 7.62 -26.06
C VAL A 719 24.28 6.82 -25.03
N TYR A 720 24.23 5.50 -25.18
CA TYR A 720 24.91 4.58 -24.28
C TYR A 720 26.29 4.20 -24.80
N SER A 721 27.19 3.91 -23.89
CA SER A 721 28.53 3.37 -24.18
C SER A 721 28.87 2.23 -23.25
N LEU A 722 29.58 1.23 -23.75
CA LEU A 722 30.08 0.12 -22.94
C LEU A 722 31.16 0.60 -21.97
N VAL A 723 31.05 0.23 -20.72
CA VAL A 723 32.13 0.38 -19.76
C VAL A 723 33.14 -0.76 -19.97
N ALA A 724 34.40 -0.50 -19.70
CA ALA A 724 35.45 -1.54 -19.77
C ALA A 724 35.06 -2.73 -18.88
N GLY A 725 35.07 -3.94 -19.44
CA GLY A 725 34.68 -5.15 -18.74
C GLY A 725 33.23 -5.54 -19.02
N TYR A 726 33.02 -6.49 -19.90
CA TYR A 726 31.72 -7.07 -20.20
C TYR A 726 31.82 -8.60 -20.17
N TYR A 727 30.69 -9.25 -19.95
CA TYR A 727 30.58 -10.71 -19.99
C TYR A 727 30.10 -11.11 -21.38
N ALA A 728 30.96 -11.69 -22.17
CA ALA A 728 30.61 -12.27 -23.45
C ALA A 728 30.92 -13.78 -23.44
N ASN A 729 29.94 -14.56 -23.79
CA ASN A 729 30.14 -15.99 -24.09
C ASN A 729 31.02 -16.76 -23.10
N ASP A 730 30.77 -16.70 -21.79
CA ASP A 730 31.49 -17.41 -20.72
C ASP A 730 32.78 -16.76 -20.16
N LYS A 731 33.18 -15.63 -20.65
CA LYS A 731 34.40 -14.98 -20.13
C LYS A 731 34.14 -13.58 -19.62
N ILE A 732 34.62 -13.37 -18.41
CA ILE A 732 34.76 -12.01 -17.84
C ILE A 732 35.99 -11.40 -18.53
N THR A 733 35.82 -10.30 -19.25
CA THR A 733 36.96 -9.53 -19.71
C THR A 733 37.58 -8.77 -18.53
N THR A 734 38.92 -8.65 -18.55
CA THR A 734 39.68 -7.97 -17.48
C THR A 734 39.14 -6.56 -17.25
N GLY A 735 38.66 -6.29 -16.04
CA GLY A 735 38.08 -4.99 -15.64
C GLY A 735 36.61 -5.02 -15.20
N ALA A 736 35.92 -6.16 -15.27
CA ALA A 736 34.55 -6.28 -14.74
C ALA A 736 34.53 -6.03 -13.23
N THR A 737 33.86 -4.97 -12.80
CA THR A 737 33.80 -4.55 -11.41
C THR A 737 32.54 -5.05 -10.69
N ASP A 738 31.47 -5.43 -11.43
CA ASP A 738 30.23 -5.92 -10.84
C ASP A 738 30.25 -7.44 -10.67
N THR A 739 30.50 -7.89 -9.45
CA THR A 739 30.50 -9.32 -9.07
C THR A 739 29.12 -9.89 -8.81
N SER A 740 28.08 -9.06 -8.83
CA SER A 740 26.69 -9.50 -8.62
C SER A 740 26.10 -10.21 -9.83
N VAL A 741 26.69 -10.03 -11.02
CA VAL A 741 26.29 -10.75 -12.23
C VAL A 741 27.11 -12.01 -12.39
N LYS A 742 26.46 -13.11 -12.61
CA LYS A 742 27.02 -14.42 -12.85
C LYS A 742 26.59 -14.96 -14.21
N TYR A 743 27.42 -15.78 -14.82
CA TYR A 743 27.13 -16.48 -16.05
C TYR A 743 27.28 -17.98 -15.85
N VAL A 744 26.33 -18.72 -16.34
CA VAL A 744 26.36 -20.19 -16.37
C VAL A 744 26.51 -20.63 -17.83
N ALA A 745 27.62 -21.26 -18.13
CA ALA A 745 27.90 -21.79 -19.49
C ALA A 745 26.97 -22.95 -19.82
N ALA A 746 26.58 -23.05 -21.07
CA ALA A 746 25.89 -24.23 -21.61
C ALA A 746 26.86 -25.41 -21.66
N ASP A 747 26.82 -26.29 -20.69
CA ASP A 747 27.47 -27.57 -20.70
C ASP A 747 26.67 -28.58 -19.85
N SER A 748 26.90 -29.86 -20.05
CA SER A 748 26.20 -30.94 -19.35
C SER A 748 26.40 -30.99 -17.84
N SER A 749 27.31 -30.19 -17.30
CA SER A 749 27.58 -30.04 -15.86
C SER A 749 26.84 -28.88 -15.23
N HIS A 750 26.19 -28.01 -16.03
CA HIS A 750 25.54 -26.77 -15.59
C HIS A 750 24.08 -26.77 -16.02
N GLN A 751 23.23 -27.39 -15.21
CA GLN A 751 21.80 -27.50 -15.48
C GLN A 751 21.03 -26.35 -14.84
N ASN A 752 20.14 -25.75 -15.62
CA ASN A 752 19.18 -24.78 -15.09
C ASN A 752 17.97 -25.58 -14.59
N ASP A 753 17.91 -25.80 -13.30
CA ASP A 753 16.74 -26.44 -12.71
C ASP A 753 15.56 -25.42 -12.61
N ALA A 754 14.35 -25.96 -12.71
CA ALA A 754 13.16 -25.17 -12.39
C ALA A 754 13.23 -24.65 -10.96
N VAL A 755 12.55 -23.54 -10.68
CA VAL A 755 12.46 -23.02 -9.32
C VAL A 755 11.59 -23.93 -8.47
N VAL A 756 12.14 -24.47 -7.42
CA VAL A 756 11.43 -25.33 -6.46
C VAL A 756 11.52 -24.72 -5.07
N ASN A 757 10.35 -24.46 -4.46
CA ASN A 757 10.26 -23.86 -3.13
C ASN A 757 11.08 -22.56 -2.97
N GLY A 758 11.04 -21.68 -3.97
CA GLY A 758 11.78 -20.41 -3.94
C GLY A 758 13.29 -20.53 -4.11
N THR A 759 13.78 -21.68 -4.59
CA THR A 759 15.21 -21.92 -4.82
C THR A 759 15.42 -22.39 -6.25
N ILE A 760 16.44 -21.87 -6.92
CA ILE A 760 16.92 -22.32 -8.23
C ILE A 760 18.32 -22.89 -8.10
N THR A 761 18.62 -23.97 -8.80
CA THR A 761 19.99 -24.53 -8.87
C THR A 761 20.68 -24.01 -10.11
N LEU A 762 21.70 -23.20 -9.94
CA LEU A 762 22.51 -22.66 -11.03
C LEU A 762 23.97 -23.09 -10.84
N ALA A 763 24.56 -23.67 -11.87
CA ALA A 763 25.92 -24.24 -11.81
C ALA A 763 26.11 -25.24 -10.65
N GLY A 764 25.10 -26.06 -10.36
CA GLY A 764 25.13 -27.03 -9.26
C GLY A 764 24.97 -26.43 -7.86
N THR A 765 24.76 -25.12 -7.76
CA THR A 765 24.61 -24.42 -6.46
C THR A 765 23.16 -23.98 -6.28
N PRO A 766 22.45 -24.42 -5.22
CA PRO A 766 21.13 -23.91 -4.88
C PRO A 766 21.23 -22.46 -4.41
N ILE A 767 20.42 -21.57 -4.98
CA ILE A 767 20.39 -20.14 -4.65
C ILE A 767 18.94 -19.73 -4.45
N SER A 768 18.65 -18.99 -3.38
CA SER A 768 17.31 -18.42 -3.13
C SER A 768 16.93 -17.42 -4.21
N VAL A 769 15.67 -17.41 -4.57
CA VAL A 769 15.10 -16.48 -5.56
C VAL A 769 14.29 -15.43 -4.83
N ALA A 770 14.56 -14.16 -5.11
CA ALA A 770 13.83 -13.04 -4.52
C ALA A 770 12.35 -13.04 -4.95
N ASP A 771 11.45 -12.57 -4.08
CA ASP A 771 10.00 -12.53 -4.33
C ASP A 771 9.58 -11.83 -5.64
N LYS A 772 10.39 -10.89 -6.12
CA LYS A 772 10.19 -10.14 -7.37
C LYS A 772 11.31 -10.42 -8.37
N CYS A 773 11.69 -11.69 -8.53
CA CYS A 773 12.68 -12.05 -9.52
C CYS A 773 12.12 -11.88 -10.93
N GLU A 774 12.84 -11.15 -11.76
CA GLU A 774 12.52 -10.89 -13.17
C GLU A 774 13.20 -11.92 -14.06
N VAL A 775 12.45 -12.49 -15.00
CA VAL A 775 12.97 -13.52 -15.90
C VAL A 775 12.74 -13.10 -17.34
N PHE A 776 13.79 -13.18 -18.13
CA PHE A 776 13.78 -12.86 -19.55
C PHE A 776 14.34 -14.04 -20.36
N VAL A 777 13.73 -14.27 -21.53
CA VAL A 777 14.17 -15.29 -22.47
C VAL A 777 14.56 -14.64 -23.79
N ILE A 778 15.75 -14.96 -24.26
CA ILE A 778 16.26 -14.57 -25.57
C ILE A 778 16.19 -15.80 -26.47
N SER A 779 15.60 -15.64 -27.66
CA SER A 779 15.52 -16.74 -28.65
C SER A 779 16.89 -17.22 -29.06
N ALA A 780 16.98 -18.50 -29.51
CA ALA A 780 18.24 -19.14 -29.94
C ALA A 780 18.94 -18.36 -31.06
N ASP A 781 18.19 -17.74 -31.97
CA ASP A 781 18.71 -16.85 -33.03
C ASP A 781 19.09 -15.46 -32.54
N GLY A 782 18.83 -15.12 -31.24
CA GLY A 782 19.13 -13.84 -30.64
C GLY A 782 18.26 -12.69 -31.12
N LYS A 783 17.13 -12.93 -31.82
CA LYS A 783 16.34 -11.84 -32.42
C LYS A 783 15.21 -11.30 -31.53
N THR A 784 14.76 -12.07 -30.58
CA THR A 784 13.65 -11.66 -29.70
C THR A 784 14.03 -11.79 -28.24
N ILE A 785 13.53 -10.84 -27.43
CA ILE A 785 13.58 -10.89 -25.97
C ILE A 785 12.13 -10.87 -25.48
N SER A 786 11.78 -11.76 -24.57
CA SER A 786 10.47 -11.78 -23.92
C SER A 786 10.62 -11.88 -22.42
N ALA A 787 9.74 -11.19 -21.67
CA ALA A 787 9.65 -11.33 -20.23
C ALA A 787 8.77 -12.53 -19.87
N THR A 788 9.15 -13.25 -18.83
CA THR A 788 8.38 -14.38 -18.28
C THR A 788 8.46 -14.38 -16.76
N ASN A 789 8.08 -15.44 -16.09
CA ASN A 789 8.15 -15.53 -14.63
C ASN A 789 9.00 -16.76 -14.22
N VAL A 790 9.41 -16.79 -12.95
CA VAL A 790 10.27 -17.84 -12.40
C VAL A 790 9.69 -19.26 -12.53
N ASN A 791 8.38 -19.40 -12.56
CA ASN A 791 7.71 -20.70 -12.69
C ASN A 791 7.74 -21.24 -14.11
N ALA A 792 8.07 -20.40 -15.09
CA ALA A 792 8.21 -20.80 -16.50
C ALA A 792 9.64 -21.28 -16.83
N ILE A 793 10.58 -21.21 -15.89
CA ILE A 793 11.94 -21.71 -16.09
C ILE A 793 11.90 -23.24 -16.11
N GLN A 794 12.32 -23.82 -17.23
CA GLN A 794 12.45 -25.25 -17.39
C GLN A 794 13.92 -25.64 -17.37
N LYS A 795 14.18 -26.90 -16.98
CA LYS A 795 15.52 -27.45 -17.02
C LYS A 795 15.94 -27.68 -18.46
N ASP A 796 16.98 -26.99 -18.91
CA ASP A 796 17.63 -27.25 -20.19
C ASP A 796 19.13 -27.20 -20.03
N ASP A 797 19.81 -28.27 -20.46
CA ASP A 797 21.25 -28.45 -20.28
C ASP A 797 22.08 -27.59 -21.25
N ASN A 798 21.44 -26.98 -22.25
CA ASN A 798 22.11 -26.27 -23.34
C ASN A 798 21.96 -24.77 -23.28
N ASP A 799 21.08 -24.24 -22.42
CA ASP A 799 20.79 -22.83 -22.36
C ASP A 799 21.96 -22.04 -21.73
N LYS A 800 22.17 -20.82 -22.23
CA LYS A 800 23.06 -19.84 -21.60
C LYS A 800 22.27 -19.01 -20.61
N VAL A 801 22.76 -18.94 -19.39
CA VAL A 801 22.06 -18.22 -18.32
C VAL A 801 22.95 -17.16 -17.72
N TRP A 802 22.45 -15.95 -17.65
CA TRP A 802 22.98 -14.87 -16.83
C TRP A 802 22.02 -14.61 -15.68
N TYR A 803 22.53 -14.40 -14.50
CA TYR A 803 21.72 -14.03 -13.36
C TYR A 803 22.39 -12.98 -12.51
N LYS A 804 21.60 -12.19 -11.82
CA LYS A 804 22.02 -11.15 -10.90
C LYS A 804 21.50 -11.46 -9.51
N THR A 805 22.34 -11.24 -8.50
CA THR A 805 21.96 -11.36 -7.09
C THR A 805 21.93 -10.00 -6.41
N ASN A 806 21.08 -9.88 -5.37
CA ASN A 806 21.10 -8.75 -4.43
C ASN A 806 22.23 -8.92 -3.40
N SER A 807 22.31 -7.99 -2.45
CA SER A 807 23.28 -8.02 -1.35
C SER A 807 23.12 -9.24 -0.43
N ASP A 808 21.93 -9.81 -0.38
CA ASP A 808 21.59 -10.96 0.48
C ASP A 808 21.88 -12.30 -0.22
N GLY A 809 22.37 -12.22 -1.46
CA GLY A 809 22.70 -13.38 -2.28
C GLY A 809 21.51 -14.01 -3.01
N GLU A 810 20.32 -13.41 -2.96
CA GLU A 810 19.13 -13.90 -3.66
C GLU A 810 19.12 -13.46 -5.11
N VAL A 811 18.65 -14.33 -6.01
CA VAL A 811 18.54 -14.04 -7.44
C VAL A 811 17.40 -13.06 -7.70
N THR A 812 17.72 -11.92 -8.30
CA THR A 812 16.75 -10.86 -8.63
C THR A 812 16.41 -10.75 -10.10
N THR A 813 17.31 -11.20 -10.97
CA THR A 813 17.10 -11.17 -12.43
C THR A 813 17.75 -12.41 -13.04
N ILE A 814 17.05 -13.07 -13.97
CA ILE A 814 17.53 -14.20 -14.74
C ILE A 814 17.33 -13.89 -16.22
N VAL A 815 18.34 -14.09 -17.02
CA VAL A 815 18.27 -14.00 -18.48
C VAL A 815 18.73 -15.31 -19.07
N ILE A 816 17.88 -15.94 -19.82
CA ILE A 816 18.11 -17.23 -20.47
C ILE A 816 18.21 -16.98 -21.97
N GLN A 817 19.27 -17.42 -22.60
CA GLN A 817 19.33 -17.54 -24.06
C GLN A 817 19.26 -19.01 -24.42
N THR A 818 18.19 -19.38 -25.11
CA THR A 818 18.03 -20.74 -25.62
C THR A 818 19.09 -21.04 -26.64
N VAL A 819 19.61 -22.28 -26.63
CA VAL A 819 20.61 -22.76 -27.59
C VAL A 819 20.06 -24.01 -28.25
N ASP A 820 19.99 -24.03 -29.59
CA ASP A 820 19.60 -25.22 -30.30
C ASP A 820 20.58 -26.38 -30.02
N ALA A 821 20.09 -27.53 -29.64
CA ALA A 821 20.90 -28.71 -29.38
C ALA A 821 21.86 -28.97 -30.58
N ALA A 822 23.16 -28.99 -30.29
CA ALA A 822 24.18 -29.25 -31.30
C ALA A 822 24.03 -30.70 -31.84
N GLY A 823 23.34 -30.86 -32.96
CA GLY A 823 23.23 -32.17 -33.63
C GLY A 823 22.02 -32.32 -34.53
N SER A 824 21.74 -31.38 -35.39
CA SER A 824 21.04 -31.61 -36.65
C SER A 824 21.29 -30.45 -37.62
N ALA A 825 22.22 -30.62 -38.53
CA ALA A 825 22.31 -29.79 -39.71
C ALA A 825 21.07 -30.05 -40.58
N GLY A 826 20.02 -29.28 -40.37
CA GLY A 826 18.76 -29.36 -41.09
C GLY A 826 17.99 -28.06 -40.92
N SER A 827 18.12 -27.21 -41.92
CA SER A 827 17.18 -26.17 -42.30
C SER A 827 16.31 -25.58 -41.16
N SER A 828 16.69 -24.42 -40.63
CA SER A 828 15.84 -23.56 -39.80
C SER A 828 14.65 -23.03 -40.60
N SER A 829 13.54 -23.75 -40.63
CA SER A 829 12.24 -23.13 -40.83
C SER A 829 11.66 -22.86 -39.43
N GLU A 830 11.42 -21.59 -39.08
CA GLU A 830 10.61 -21.23 -37.91
C GLU A 830 9.36 -22.10 -37.91
N GLU A 831 9.21 -22.97 -36.90
CA GLU A 831 7.94 -23.67 -36.69
C GLU A 831 6.94 -22.60 -36.14
N THR A 832 6.29 -21.92 -37.06
CA THR A 832 5.18 -21.02 -36.73
C THR A 832 3.93 -21.85 -36.47
N TYR A 833 3.26 -21.62 -35.36
CA TYR A 833 1.91 -22.13 -35.12
C TYR A 833 0.94 -20.97 -34.93
N GLU A 834 -0.28 -21.18 -35.41
CA GLU A 834 -1.41 -20.29 -35.19
C GLU A 834 -2.32 -20.93 -34.14
N TRP A 835 -2.96 -20.12 -33.34
CA TRP A 835 -3.85 -20.59 -32.30
C TRP A 835 -5.16 -19.83 -32.23
N GLU A 836 -6.21 -20.53 -31.81
CA GLU A 836 -7.52 -19.97 -31.53
C GLU A 836 -8.06 -20.57 -30.23
N VAL A 837 -8.49 -19.73 -29.30
CA VAL A 837 -9.18 -20.13 -28.06
C VAL A 837 -10.66 -19.81 -28.19
N ASN A 838 -11.50 -20.83 -28.20
CA ASN A 838 -12.94 -20.68 -28.27
C ASN A 838 -13.60 -21.10 -26.94
N ALA A 839 -13.91 -20.12 -26.10
CA ALA A 839 -14.52 -20.33 -24.79
C ALA A 839 -15.94 -20.89 -24.84
N ASN A 840 -16.69 -20.61 -25.92
CA ASN A 840 -18.07 -21.09 -26.05
C ASN A 840 -18.16 -22.59 -26.37
N THR A 841 -17.13 -23.12 -27.04
CA THR A 841 -17.06 -24.55 -27.40
C THR A 841 -16.06 -25.31 -26.55
N LEU A 842 -15.42 -24.65 -25.59
CA LEU A 842 -14.40 -25.19 -24.68
C LEU A 842 -13.24 -25.85 -25.45
N ARG A 843 -12.72 -25.13 -26.46
CA ARG A 843 -11.69 -25.63 -27.38
C ARG A 843 -10.52 -24.69 -27.49
N VAL A 844 -9.33 -25.27 -27.56
CA VAL A 844 -8.10 -24.60 -28.02
C VAL A 844 -7.69 -25.28 -29.31
N ASN A 845 -7.65 -24.54 -30.41
CA ASN A 845 -7.21 -25.04 -31.71
C ASN A 845 -5.78 -24.56 -31.97
N LEU A 846 -4.87 -25.47 -32.16
CA LEU A 846 -3.48 -25.20 -32.54
C LEU A 846 -3.24 -25.66 -33.99
N THR A 847 -2.79 -24.75 -34.84
CA THR A 847 -2.45 -25.07 -36.25
C THR A 847 -0.95 -24.87 -36.44
N TYR A 848 -0.24 -25.94 -36.71
CA TYR A 848 1.21 -25.93 -36.92
C TYR A 848 1.54 -25.75 -38.41
N SER A 849 2.74 -25.27 -38.67
CA SER A 849 3.18 -25.07 -40.06
C SER A 849 3.15 -26.37 -40.90
N SER A 850 3.04 -26.20 -42.22
CA SER A 850 3.02 -27.36 -43.16
C SER A 850 4.28 -28.24 -43.10
N ASN A 851 5.36 -27.72 -42.53
CA ASN A 851 6.64 -28.43 -42.41
C ASN A 851 6.77 -29.23 -41.11
N THR A 852 5.91 -29.04 -40.14
CA THR A 852 5.96 -29.75 -38.86
C THR A 852 5.59 -31.21 -39.05
N THR A 853 6.45 -32.11 -38.65
CA THR A 853 6.27 -33.57 -38.86
C THR A 853 5.71 -34.27 -37.62
N SER A 854 6.06 -33.82 -36.43
CA SER A 854 5.56 -34.35 -35.17
C SER A 854 5.62 -33.26 -34.10
N VAL A 855 4.78 -33.37 -33.09
CA VAL A 855 4.76 -32.48 -31.93
C VAL A 855 4.63 -33.36 -30.69
N SER A 856 5.42 -33.07 -29.65
CA SER A 856 5.31 -33.77 -28.37
C SER A 856 4.11 -33.29 -27.56
N ASP A 857 3.61 -34.08 -26.61
CA ASP A 857 2.57 -33.66 -25.69
C ASP A 857 3.00 -32.47 -24.83
N VAL A 858 4.27 -32.34 -24.51
CA VAL A 858 4.84 -31.17 -23.80
C VAL A 858 4.74 -29.91 -24.66
N ASP A 859 5.08 -29.99 -25.95
CA ASP A 859 4.97 -28.86 -26.86
C ASP A 859 3.51 -28.42 -27.05
N VAL A 860 2.61 -29.41 -27.19
CA VAL A 860 1.17 -29.13 -27.29
C VAL A 860 0.65 -28.46 -26.01
N MET A 861 1.05 -28.92 -24.83
CA MET A 861 0.70 -28.30 -23.56
C MET A 861 1.24 -26.87 -23.45
N ASN A 862 2.50 -26.66 -23.84
CA ASN A 862 3.12 -25.33 -23.82
C ASN A 862 2.40 -24.36 -24.77
N ASN A 863 2.15 -24.81 -26.01
CA ASN A 863 1.47 -23.95 -27.01
C ASN A 863 0.02 -23.67 -26.63
N ALA A 864 -0.71 -24.66 -26.11
CA ALA A 864 -2.06 -24.48 -25.61
C ALA A 864 -2.11 -23.60 -24.36
N GLY A 865 -1.15 -23.76 -23.45
CA GLY A 865 -0.99 -22.93 -22.28
C GLY A 865 -0.72 -21.48 -22.65
N TYR A 866 0.16 -21.25 -23.60
CA TYR A 866 0.41 -19.91 -24.15
C TYR A 866 -0.85 -19.30 -24.77
N ALA A 867 -1.56 -20.04 -25.61
CA ALA A 867 -2.79 -19.57 -26.23
C ALA A 867 -3.87 -19.19 -25.20
N LEU A 868 -4.08 -20.03 -24.19
CA LEU A 868 -4.99 -19.77 -23.09
C LEU A 868 -4.59 -18.53 -22.29
N GLN A 869 -3.30 -18.36 -22.02
CA GLN A 869 -2.78 -17.19 -21.31
C GLN A 869 -3.00 -15.90 -22.11
N GLN A 870 -2.76 -15.89 -23.41
CA GLN A 870 -3.04 -14.73 -24.28
C GLN A 870 -4.54 -14.40 -24.34
N ALA A 871 -5.40 -15.40 -24.19
CA ALA A 871 -6.85 -15.21 -24.06
C ALA A 871 -7.28 -14.79 -22.64
N GLY A 872 -6.34 -14.62 -21.71
CA GLY A 872 -6.56 -14.18 -20.33
C GLY A 872 -6.96 -15.27 -19.35
N TYR A 873 -6.65 -16.56 -19.67
CA TYR A 873 -6.88 -17.68 -18.77
C TYR A 873 -5.60 -18.09 -18.06
N VAL A 874 -5.71 -18.64 -16.87
CA VAL A 874 -4.62 -19.25 -16.12
C VAL A 874 -4.87 -20.76 -16.05
N VAL A 875 -3.91 -21.55 -16.54
CA VAL A 875 -4.01 -23.02 -16.51
C VAL A 875 -3.57 -23.51 -15.14
N ASN A 876 -4.43 -24.27 -14.47
CA ASN A 876 -4.16 -24.86 -13.15
C ASN A 876 -3.99 -26.37 -13.15
N GLU A 877 -4.40 -27.06 -14.20
CA GLU A 877 -4.30 -28.51 -14.30
C GLU A 877 -4.27 -28.98 -15.76
N TRP A 878 -3.47 -29.99 -16.03
CA TRP A 878 -3.43 -30.71 -17.31
C TRP A 878 -3.92 -32.12 -17.13
N GLY A 879 -4.69 -32.59 -18.11
CA GLY A 879 -5.18 -33.97 -18.15
C GLY A 879 -5.02 -34.62 -19.50
N GLY A 880 -5.11 -35.95 -19.52
CA GLY A 880 -4.96 -36.73 -20.74
C GLY A 880 -3.51 -36.91 -21.22
N SER A 881 -3.33 -37.47 -22.39
CA SER A 881 -2.04 -37.62 -23.05
C SER A 881 -2.21 -37.59 -24.56
N TYR A 882 -1.19 -37.12 -25.25
CA TYR A 882 -1.13 -37.07 -26.71
C TYR A 882 -0.08 -38.08 -27.24
N THR A 883 -0.48 -38.94 -28.12
CA THR A 883 0.41 -40.00 -28.71
C THR A 883 0.36 -40.07 -30.22
N GLN A 884 -0.31 -39.16 -30.91
CA GLN A 884 -0.54 -39.24 -32.35
C GLN A 884 0.30 -38.26 -33.17
N SER A 885 0.66 -38.67 -34.41
CA SER A 885 1.30 -37.78 -35.37
C SER A 885 0.31 -36.71 -35.89
N LEU A 886 0.85 -35.53 -36.17
CA LEU A 886 0.09 -34.41 -36.67
C LEU A 886 -0.54 -34.69 -38.04
N THR A 887 -1.81 -34.38 -38.20
CA THR A 887 -2.55 -34.55 -39.48
C THR A 887 -2.96 -33.17 -40.05
N ALA A 888 -3.28 -33.10 -41.35
CA ALA A 888 -3.71 -31.88 -42.00
C ALA A 888 -5.14 -31.45 -41.59
N THR A 889 -5.88 -32.31 -40.91
CA THR A 889 -7.24 -32.02 -40.41
C THR A 889 -7.22 -31.83 -38.91
N LEU A 890 -8.04 -30.91 -38.44
CA LEU A 890 -8.15 -30.64 -37.00
C LEU A 890 -8.69 -31.89 -36.28
N THR A 891 -7.91 -32.43 -35.35
CA THR A 891 -8.28 -33.58 -34.55
C THR A 891 -8.10 -33.28 -33.05
N SER A 892 -8.91 -33.95 -32.21
CA SER A 892 -8.71 -33.85 -30.75
C SER A 892 -7.38 -34.53 -30.38
N SER A 893 -6.54 -33.84 -29.61
CA SER A 893 -5.26 -34.36 -29.15
C SER A 893 -5.38 -35.39 -28.03
N GLY A 894 -6.50 -35.49 -27.37
CA GLY A 894 -6.63 -36.22 -26.11
C GLY A 894 -6.13 -35.45 -24.87
N LEU A 895 -5.51 -34.31 -25.06
CA LEU A 895 -5.12 -33.42 -23.98
C LEU A 895 -6.28 -32.48 -23.58
N THR A 896 -6.32 -32.19 -22.32
CA THR A 896 -7.25 -31.19 -21.74
C THR A 896 -6.50 -30.25 -20.82
N ALA A 897 -6.91 -28.98 -20.79
CA ALA A 897 -6.39 -28.00 -19.86
C ALA A 897 -7.53 -27.45 -19.03
N ARG A 898 -7.42 -27.54 -17.71
CA ARG A 898 -8.33 -26.85 -16.81
C ARG A 898 -7.77 -25.45 -16.52
N ALA A 899 -8.52 -24.42 -16.89
CA ALA A 899 -8.06 -23.05 -16.81
C ALA A 899 -9.18 -22.13 -16.31
N TYR A 900 -8.79 -21.04 -15.63
CA TYR A 900 -9.73 -20.08 -15.08
C TYR A 900 -9.44 -18.68 -15.59
N LYS A 901 -10.52 -17.86 -15.66
CA LYS A 901 -10.47 -16.43 -15.97
C LYS A 901 -11.44 -15.70 -15.04
N GLY A 902 -10.92 -14.95 -14.07
CA GLY A 902 -11.73 -14.45 -12.98
C GLY A 902 -12.36 -15.61 -12.18
N ASN A 903 -13.68 -15.63 -12.06
CA ASN A 903 -14.41 -16.71 -11.36
C ASN A 903 -14.84 -17.86 -12.29
N LEU A 904 -14.45 -17.83 -13.54
CA LEU A 904 -14.83 -18.84 -14.53
C LEU A 904 -13.74 -19.92 -14.59
N ASP A 905 -14.06 -21.13 -14.12
CA ASP A 905 -13.19 -22.30 -14.17
C ASP A 905 -13.77 -23.29 -15.20
N ILE A 906 -13.05 -23.53 -16.27
CA ILE A 906 -13.48 -24.35 -17.38
C ILE A 906 -12.39 -25.30 -17.87
N THR A 907 -12.79 -26.45 -18.41
CA THR A 907 -11.89 -27.42 -19.03
C THR A 907 -11.95 -27.28 -20.54
N PHE A 908 -10.81 -26.96 -21.14
CA PHE A 908 -10.65 -26.89 -22.59
C PHE A 908 -10.13 -28.21 -23.12
N THR A 909 -10.67 -28.63 -24.28
CA THR A 909 -10.10 -29.73 -25.09
C THR A 909 -9.12 -29.12 -26.09
N ILE A 910 -7.93 -29.71 -26.20
CA ILE A 910 -6.89 -29.28 -27.13
C ILE A 910 -7.07 -30.00 -28.46
N PHE A 911 -7.05 -29.26 -29.55
CA PHE A 911 -7.13 -29.75 -30.92
C PHE A 911 -5.90 -29.29 -31.69
N MET A 912 -5.46 -30.11 -32.59
CA MET A 912 -4.28 -29.82 -33.39
C MET A 912 -4.55 -30.11 -34.88
N ALA A 913 -3.95 -29.28 -35.71
CA ALA A 913 -3.92 -29.45 -37.12
C ALA A 913 -2.58 -28.98 -37.68
N LYS A 914 -2.27 -29.48 -38.86
CA LYS A 914 -1.18 -29.01 -39.69
C LYS A 914 -1.74 -28.09 -40.78
N ALA A 915 -1.13 -26.91 -40.99
CA ALA A 915 -1.55 -26.02 -42.06
C ALA A 915 -1.48 -26.71 -43.41
N THR A 916 -2.47 -26.56 -44.23
CA THR A 916 -2.41 -27.03 -45.65
C THR A 916 -1.39 -26.17 -46.38
N ALA A 917 -0.47 -26.82 -47.12
CA ALA A 917 0.61 -26.17 -47.86
C ALA A 917 0.07 -25.19 -48.90
#